data_7487c1f363a29c018acb071a7e4204ec
#
_entry.id   7487c1f363a29c018acb071a7e4204ec
#
_cell.length_a   1.000
_cell.length_b   1.000
_cell.length_c   1.000
_cell.angle_alpha   90.00
_cell.angle_beta   90.00
_cell.angle_gamma   90.00
#
_symmetry.space_group_name_H-M   'P 1'
#
loop_
_entity.id
_entity.type
_entity.pdbx_description
1 polymer ?
#
loop_
_entity_poly.entity_id
_entity_poly.type
_entity_poly.pdbx_seq_one_letter_code
_entity_poly.pdbx_strand_id
1 'polypeptide(L)'
;MKKIVLIFCVSAMNIMLIAQKHEFLKMPKFTIEDLKKTKSSIDEKAPAEILYRSIHYRIDPSHGQLIKSFAYRIKIYEKDKSEDLLDLDISLYNNNSGSREVLSSIKAYVYNLEDNKIVETKVDKSSTFKSKENKYITVNKYAFPNIKNGSVIEYQYDVSTPFMYEIPLIYIELDTPSQYSEYVFDVPSNMSYNIDFTGGLTPKYKKISEEFLYGVDSKTYRFGYENVKAFKSEKFVKNNDNYRTKIRAELHSTFFNNGLKTYSSTWEDIRKKLWDHEYFGLQYKKEKLVKDLIPKDISEEKDEVKKANAIFDFVKNSYTWNETNGFYAETGIKELAKTKTGNTGDLNLMLINMLRSQGIKTYPILISTVRNGYVNLTFPNIGNFNYVIVAAEINKNIYLFDATSKQSKEGILPGRVWNSNGLLLRDEKAEIISLNNIKESYNSHTTKAKINPDGTVTGQYQDQDEGLLALNAKESFDENPDKYKKQYKENFSVDFDNINSRVLEGGEFRSTMSFTSSNMIDNLGKRKIINPLLFLHQTTNDFDQQEERKYMIDFISPISKTKIVEIEIPEGYEVADLPKSKKIVTEDKEISYSYTVERKENRIVTISEYKIASADYPKEYYPAFKQIWKVISDSENQVMSLIKK
;
A
#
# COMPACT_ATOMS: atom_id res chain seq x y z
N MET A 1 -49.15 -41.83 -67.03
CA MET A 1 -48.89 -41.91 -65.59
C MET A 1 -47.36 -41.86 -65.40
N LYS A 2 -46.82 -40.67 -65.16
CA LYS A 2 -45.37 -40.45 -64.88
C LYS A 2 -45.22 -40.12 -63.42
N LYS A 3 -44.52 -40.98 -62.69
CA LYS A 3 -44.11 -40.69 -61.28
C LYS A 3 -42.91 -39.75 -61.28
N ILE A 4 -43.04 -38.58 -60.70
CA ILE A 4 -41.96 -37.71 -60.46
C ILE A 4 -41.39 -38.04 -59.03
N VAL A 5 -40.14 -38.50 -59.05
CA VAL A 5 -39.37 -38.72 -57.81
C VAL A 5 -38.67 -37.42 -57.49
N LEU A 6 -39.04 -36.78 -56.38
CA LEU A 6 -38.37 -35.57 -55.88
C LEU A 6 -37.20 -36.04 -55.00
N ILE A 7 -36.00 -35.85 -55.49
CA ILE A 7 -34.76 -36.09 -54.71
C ILE A 7 -34.49 -34.79 -53.88
N PHE A 8 -34.68 -34.90 -52.57
CA PHE A 8 -34.23 -33.89 -51.61
C PHE A 8 -32.75 -34.07 -51.35
N CYS A 9 -31.91 -33.24 -51.95
CA CYS A 9 -30.52 -33.12 -51.55
C CYS A 9 -30.44 -32.27 -50.28
N VAL A 10 -30.37 -32.94 -49.11
CA VAL A 10 -29.98 -32.31 -47.86
C VAL A 10 -28.46 -32.15 -47.87
N SER A 11 -28.00 -30.98 -48.27
CA SER A 11 -26.61 -30.58 -48.08
C SER A 11 -26.37 -30.36 -46.60
N ALA A 12 -25.92 -31.39 -45.89
CA ALA A 12 -25.37 -31.24 -44.55
C ALA A 12 -24.09 -30.40 -44.64
N MET A 13 -24.22 -29.14 -44.40
CA MET A 13 -23.10 -28.26 -44.18
C MET A 13 -22.51 -28.61 -42.81
N ASN A 14 -21.54 -29.56 -42.84
CA ASN A 14 -20.67 -29.77 -41.69
C ASN A 14 -19.86 -28.48 -41.44
N ILE A 15 -20.38 -27.61 -40.61
CA ILE A 15 -19.58 -26.60 -39.97
C ILE A 15 -18.65 -27.35 -39.01
N MET A 16 -17.46 -27.74 -39.51
CA MET A 16 -16.35 -28.06 -38.65
C MET A 16 -16.02 -26.77 -37.89
N LEU A 17 -16.56 -26.65 -36.70
CA LEU A 17 -15.96 -25.82 -35.65
C LEU A 17 -14.56 -26.42 -35.46
N ILE A 18 -13.59 -25.90 -36.21
CA ILE A 18 -12.19 -26.03 -35.83
C ILE A 18 -12.07 -25.30 -34.54
N ALA A 19 -12.29 -26.01 -33.42
CA ALA A 19 -11.80 -25.56 -32.12
C ALA A 19 -10.30 -25.38 -32.32
N GLN A 20 -9.87 -24.17 -32.54
CA GLN A 20 -8.45 -23.82 -32.52
C GLN A 20 -7.91 -24.39 -31.21
N LYS A 21 -7.12 -25.45 -31.31
CA LYS A 21 -6.43 -26.04 -30.17
C LYS A 21 -5.39 -25.01 -29.75
N HIS A 22 -5.78 -24.13 -28.83
CA HIS A 22 -4.88 -23.15 -28.28
C HIS A 22 -3.82 -23.91 -27.47
N GLU A 23 -2.61 -23.98 -28.00
CA GLU A 23 -1.47 -24.57 -27.32
C GLU A 23 -0.74 -23.44 -26.55
N PHE A 24 -0.24 -23.79 -25.37
CA PHE A 24 0.63 -22.89 -24.61
C PHE A 24 1.91 -22.65 -25.40
N LEU A 25 2.28 -21.39 -25.56
CA LEU A 25 3.49 -20.99 -26.27
C LEU A 25 4.71 -21.39 -25.45
N LYS A 26 5.63 -22.11 -26.06
CA LYS A 26 6.99 -22.24 -25.55
C LYS A 26 7.69 -20.90 -25.85
N MET A 27 8.61 -20.48 -25.00
CA MET A 27 9.42 -19.30 -25.27
C MET A 27 9.96 -19.37 -26.69
N PRO A 28 9.53 -18.52 -27.62
CA PRO A 28 9.92 -18.62 -29.02
C PRO A 28 11.42 -18.31 -29.12
N LYS A 29 12.06 -18.84 -30.20
CA LYS A 29 13.45 -18.48 -30.47
C LYS A 29 13.54 -16.96 -30.67
N PHE A 30 14.61 -16.38 -30.14
CA PHE A 30 14.90 -14.99 -30.30
C PHE A 30 15.15 -14.66 -31.78
N THR A 31 14.58 -13.56 -32.25
CA THR A 31 14.67 -13.14 -33.66
C THR A 31 15.12 -11.67 -33.79
N ILE A 32 15.61 -11.34 -35.00
CA ILE A 32 15.96 -9.96 -35.32
C ILE A 32 14.74 -9.03 -35.29
N GLU A 33 13.56 -9.58 -35.58
CA GLU A 33 12.29 -8.83 -35.56
C GLU A 33 11.92 -8.35 -34.14
N ASP A 34 12.30 -9.11 -33.11
CA ASP A 34 12.12 -8.69 -31.72
C ASP A 34 12.94 -7.43 -31.41
N LEU A 35 14.12 -7.30 -32.01
CA LEU A 35 14.98 -6.11 -31.88
C LEU A 35 14.52 -4.93 -32.73
N LYS A 36 13.88 -5.19 -33.88
CA LYS A 36 13.38 -4.13 -34.78
C LYS A 36 12.12 -3.43 -34.29
N LYS A 37 11.39 -4.04 -33.35
CA LYS A 37 10.20 -3.39 -32.75
C LYS A 37 10.58 -2.06 -32.12
N THR A 38 9.86 -1.00 -32.47
CA THR A 38 10.10 0.38 -31.99
C THR A 38 9.07 0.86 -30.97
N LYS A 39 7.93 0.15 -30.83
CA LYS A 39 6.85 0.47 -29.89
C LYS A 39 6.09 -0.80 -29.51
N SER A 40 5.40 -0.74 -28.37
CA SER A 40 4.52 -1.82 -27.93
C SER A 40 3.28 -1.94 -28.83
N SER A 41 2.84 -3.17 -29.07
CA SER A 41 1.59 -3.46 -29.77
C SER A 41 0.35 -3.35 -28.86
N ILE A 42 0.56 -3.27 -27.52
CA ILE A 42 -0.51 -3.22 -26.51
C ILE A 42 -0.76 -1.79 -26.06
N ASP A 43 0.32 -1.03 -25.83
CA ASP A 43 0.28 0.38 -25.49
C ASP A 43 1.45 1.09 -26.16
N GLU A 44 1.17 1.86 -27.20
CA GLU A 44 2.20 2.56 -27.99
C GLU A 44 3.06 3.54 -27.19
N LYS A 45 2.58 3.97 -25.99
CA LYS A 45 3.31 4.88 -25.08
C LYS A 45 4.13 4.14 -24.02
N ALA A 46 4.03 2.81 -23.96
CA ALA A 46 4.78 2.03 -22.98
C ALA A 46 6.28 2.10 -23.24
N PRO A 47 7.11 2.44 -22.24
CA PRO A 47 8.55 2.55 -22.39
C PRO A 47 9.23 1.18 -22.53
N ALA A 48 8.55 0.10 -22.15
CA ALA A 48 8.98 -1.28 -22.26
C ALA A 48 7.79 -2.22 -22.44
N GLU A 49 8.04 -3.46 -22.86
CA GLU A 49 7.03 -4.50 -23.04
C GLU A 49 7.61 -5.87 -22.70
N ILE A 50 6.89 -6.66 -21.93
CA ILE A 50 7.22 -8.06 -21.69
C ILE A 50 6.70 -8.88 -22.90
N LEU A 51 7.62 -9.35 -23.73
CA LEU A 51 7.29 -10.17 -24.90
C LEU A 51 6.85 -11.58 -24.50
N TYR A 52 7.49 -12.12 -23.46
CA TYR A 52 7.20 -13.44 -22.91
C TYR A 52 7.50 -13.49 -21.42
N ARG A 53 6.60 -14.09 -20.65
CA ARG A 53 6.77 -14.35 -19.23
C ARG A 53 6.28 -15.75 -18.90
N SER A 54 7.08 -16.54 -18.18
CA SER A 54 6.63 -17.82 -17.63
C SER A 54 7.04 -17.92 -16.16
N ILE A 55 6.09 -18.31 -15.33
CA ILE A 55 6.32 -18.66 -13.92
C ILE A 55 5.83 -20.09 -13.74
N HIS A 56 6.73 -20.96 -13.30
CA HIS A 56 6.44 -22.37 -13.09
C HIS A 56 6.82 -22.76 -11.65
N TYR A 57 5.81 -23.09 -10.84
CA TYR A 57 5.98 -23.59 -9.49
C TYR A 57 5.76 -25.11 -9.49
N ARG A 58 6.74 -25.83 -8.96
CA ARG A 58 6.74 -27.29 -8.91
C ARG A 58 7.08 -27.78 -7.54
N ILE A 59 6.20 -28.60 -6.94
CA ILE A 59 6.49 -29.27 -5.69
C ILE A 59 7.28 -30.55 -5.98
N ASP A 60 8.47 -30.66 -5.40
CA ASP A 60 9.31 -31.85 -5.43
C ASP A 60 9.21 -32.60 -4.07
N PRO A 61 8.35 -33.62 -3.98
CA PRO A 61 8.16 -34.34 -2.74
C PRO A 61 9.36 -35.20 -2.34
N SER A 62 10.23 -35.58 -3.31
CA SER A 62 11.41 -36.40 -3.06
C SER A 62 12.44 -35.68 -2.23
N HIS A 63 12.55 -34.34 -2.41
CA HIS A 63 13.47 -33.49 -1.68
C HIS A 63 12.78 -32.58 -0.65
N GLY A 64 11.43 -32.64 -0.57
CA GLY A 64 10.66 -31.78 0.34
C GLY A 64 10.80 -30.29 -0.01
N GLN A 65 10.78 -29.95 -1.31
CA GLN A 65 11.06 -28.61 -1.79
C GLN A 65 10.00 -28.12 -2.78
N LEU A 66 9.82 -26.82 -2.84
CA LEU A 66 9.16 -26.11 -3.94
C LEU A 66 10.27 -25.52 -4.84
N ILE A 67 10.22 -25.81 -6.13
CA ILE A 67 11.06 -25.18 -7.14
C ILE A 67 10.25 -24.09 -7.83
N LYS A 68 10.77 -22.88 -7.81
CA LYS A 68 10.20 -21.68 -8.44
C LYS A 68 11.05 -21.34 -9.66
N SER A 69 10.54 -21.55 -10.88
CA SER A 69 11.21 -21.25 -12.14
C SER A 69 10.60 -20.01 -12.77
N PHE A 70 11.44 -19.12 -13.24
CA PHE A 70 11.07 -17.86 -13.87
C PHE A 70 11.77 -17.71 -15.22
N ALA A 71 11.02 -17.25 -16.23
CA ALA A 71 11.56 -16.94 -17.55
C ALA A 71 10.91 -15.66 -18.09
N TYR A 72 11.74 -14.71 -18.51
CA TYR A 72 11.29 -13.42 -19.02
C TYR A 72 12.04 -13.04 -20.28
N ARG A 73 11.34 -12.39 -21.22
CA ARG A 73 11.90 -11.64 -22.33
C ARG A 73 11.24 -10.28 -22.36
N ILE A 74 12.05 -9.22 -22.24
CA ILE A 74 11.59 -7.86 -22.09
C ILE A 74 12.20 -7.00 -23.18
N LYS A 75 11.39 -6.25 -23.93
CA LYS A 75 11.80 -5.24 -24.90
C LYS A 75 11.83 -3.89 -24.24
N ILE A 76 12.94 -3.18 -24.36
CA ILE A 76 13.12 -1.80 -23.87
C ILE A 76 12.97 -0.86 -25.06
N TYR A 77 11.99 0.02 -25.04
CA TYR A 77 11.80 1.05 -26.05
C TYR A 77 12.48 2.37 -25.63
N GLU A 78 12.28 2.78 -24.38
CA GLU A 78 12.85 3.99 -23.77
C GLU A 78 13.58 3.63 -22.47
N LYS A 79 14.90 3.56 -22.51
CA LYS A 79 15.75 3.16 -21.37
C LYS A 79 15.53 4.06 -20.15
N ASP A 80 15.54 5.38 -20.35
CA ASP A 80 15.49 6.36 -19.26
C ASP A 80 14.14 6.39 -18.53
N LYS A 81 13.11 5.73 -19.10
CA LYS A 81 11.79 5.54 -18.48
C LYS A 81 11.54 4.10 -18.02
N SER A 82 12.56 3.26 -18.04
CA SER A 82 12.49 1.82 -17.75
C SER A 82 13.48 1.41 -16.68
N GLU A 83 13.85 2.31 -15.75
CA GLU A 83 14.90 2.10 -14.76
C GLU A 83 14.66 0.83 -13.92
N ASP A 84 13.42 0.55 -13.52
CA ASP A 84 13.05 -0.63 -12.74
C ASP A 84 13.28 -1.97 -13.47
N LEU A 85 13.57 -1.95 -14.79
CA LEU A 85 13.82 -3.12 -15.61
C LEU A 85 15.30 -3.28 -16.01
N LEU A 86 16.17 -2.36 -15.61
CA LEU A 86 17.58 -2.35 -16.00
C LEU A 86 18.46 -3.24 -15.14
N ASP A 87 17.91 -3.80 -14.08
CA ASP A 87 18.52 -4.80 -13.22
C ASP A 87 17.51 -5.88 -12.81
N LEU A 88 17.99 -6.94 -12.18
CA LEU A 88 17.18 -8.01 -11.66
C LEU A 88 17.56 -8.26 -10.19
N ASP A 89 16.62 -8.02 -9.29
CA ASP A 89 16.74 -8.32 -7.88
C ASP A 89 16.06 -9.64 -7.53
N ILE A 90 16.84 -10.60 -7.02
CA ILE A 90 16.32 -11.89 -6.56
C ILE A 90 16.45 -11.97 -5.05
N SER A 91 15.33 -11.76 -4.35
CA SER A 91 15.25 -11.88 -2.90
C SER A 91 15.13 -13.34 -2.49
N LEU A 92 15.94 -13.75 -1.54
CA LEU A 92 15.97 -15.09 -0.97
C LEU A 92 15.68 -15.02 0.52
N TYR A 93 14.65 -15.76 0.96
CA TYR A 93 14.24 -15.82 2.35
C TYR A 93 15.03 -16.88 3.13
N ASN A 94 15.29 -16.62 4.40
CA ASN A 94 15.73 -17.59 5.39
C ASN A 94 14.94 -17.42 6.70
N ASN A 95 14.63 -18.50 7.38
CA ASN A 95 13.86 -18.46 8.62
C ASN A 95 14.71 -18.25 9.88
N ASN A 96 16.01 -17.97 9.71
CA ASN A 96 16.99 -17.79 10.80
C ASN A 96 17.21 -19.01 11.71
N SER A 97 16.55 -20.15 11.40
CA SER A 97 16.69 -21.44 12.12
C SER A 97 17.28 -22.55 11.23
N GLY A 98 17.92 -22.18 10.12
CA GLY A 98 18.64 -23.10 9.22
C GLY A 98 17.96 -23.37 7.88
N SER A 99 16.65 -23.15 7.74
CA SER A 99 15.96 -23.31 6.45
C SER A 99 16.05 -22.03 5.63
N ARG A 100 16.45 -22.15 4.38
CA ARG A 100 16.65 -21.00 3.48
C ARG A 100 16.34 -21.33 2.03
N GLU A 101 15.98 -20.32 1.30
CA GLU A 101 15.88 -20.35 -0.17
C GLU A 101 17.26 -20.31 -0.82
N VAL A 102 17.39 -20.99 -1.95
CA VAL A 102 18.65 -21.09 -2.71
C VAL A 102 18.38 -20.77 -4.17
N LEU A 103 19.13 -19.83 -4.73
CA LEU A 103 19.18 -19.63 -6.18
C LEU A 103 19.97 -20.78 -6.81
N SER A 104 19.27 -21.69 -7.50
CA SER A 104 19.83 -22.93 -8.05
C SER A 104 20.45 -22.72 -9.41
N SER A 105 19.87 -21.87 -10.23
CA SER A 105 20.37 -21.54 -11.57
C SER A 105 20.01 -20.10 -11.95
N ILE A 106 20.82 -19.50 -12.82
CA ILE A 106 20.51 -18.26 -13.50
C ILE A 106 21.24 -18.15 -14.84
N LYS A 107 20.53 -17.69 -15.86
CA LYS A 107 21.05 -17.26 -17.14
C LYS A 107 20.40 -15.94 -17.50
N ALA A 108 21.20 -14.96 -17.89
CA ALA A 108 20.70 -13.64 -18.27
C ALA A 108 21.53 -13.05 -19.41
N TYR A 109 20.87 -12.41 -20.35
CA TYR A 109 21.45 -11.88 -21.57
C TYR A 109 20.81 -10.54 -21.93
N VAL A 110 21.59 -9.69 -22.59
CA VAL A 110 21.10 -8.48 -23.26
C VAL A 110 21.41 -8.62 -24.76
N TYR A 111 20.42 -8.38 -25.57
CA TYR A 111 20.53 -8.41 -27.03
C TYR A 111 20.36 -7.02 -27.61
N ASN A 112 21.28 -6.63 -28.49
CA ASN A 112 21.25 -5.39 -29.23
C ASN A 112 21.31 -5.65 -30.75
N LEU A 113 20.79 -4.72 -31.52
CA LEU A 113 20.92 -4.72 -32.97
C LEU A 113 22.05 -3.76 -33.35
N GLU A 114 23.14 -4.30 -33.93
CA GLU A 114 24.27 -3.52 -34.41
C GLU A 114 24.60 -3.97 -35.84
N ASP A 115 24.70 -3.04 -36.78
CA ASP A 115 24.93 -3.32 -38.19
C ASP A 115 24.04 -4.43 -38.76
N ASN A 116 22.75 -4.43 -38.38
CA ASN A 116 21.73 -5.41 -38.74
C ASN A 116 22.06 -6.85 -38.28
N LYS A 117 22.89 -6.98 -37.22
CA LYS A 117 23.25 -8.26 -36.58
C LYS A 117 22.86 -8.23 -35.11
N ILE A 118 22.49 -9.41 -34.61
CA ILE A 118 22.20 -9.56 -33.16
C ILE A 118 23.55 -9.63 -32.43
N VAL A 119 23.77 -8.70 -31.50
CA VAL A 119 24.88 -8.72 -30.56
C VAL A 119 24.35 -9.16 -29.19
N GLU A 120 24.82 -10.31 -28.72
CA GLU A 120 24.48 -10.87 -27.41
C GLU A 120 25.53 -10.47 -26.37
N THR A 121 25.09 -9.99 -25.23
CA THR A 121 25.95 -9.74 -24.06
C THR A 121 25.42 -10.56 -22.89
N LYS A 122 26.22 -11.50 -22.41
CA LYS A 122 25.88 -12.31 -21.24
C LYS A 122 26.11 -11.51 -19.96
N VAL A 123 25.19 -11.63 -19.00
CA VAL A 123 25.39 -11.13 -17.64
C VAL A 123 26.33 -12.08 -16.90
N ASP A 124 27.49 -11.62 -16.52
CA ASP A 124 28.50 -12.40 -15.83
C ASP A 124 28.58 -12.08 -14.31
N LYS A 125 29.49 -12.74 -13.61
CA LYS A 125 29.67 -12.57 -12.17
C LYS A 125 30.14 -11.17 -11.76
N SER A 126 30.78 -10.43 -12.65
CA SER A 126 31.25 -9.07 -12.37
C SER A 126 30.10 -8.05 -12.27
N SER A 127 28.95 -8.40 -12.88
CA SER A 127 27.72 -7.60 -12.85
C SER A 127 26.77 -8.01 -11.71
N THR A 128 27.23 -8.79 -10.72
CA THR A 128 26.39 -9.32 -9.65
C THR A 128 26.82 -8.82 -8.28
N PHE A 129 25.82 -8.44 -7.49
CA PHE A 129 26.02 -7.97 -6.12
C PHE A 129 25.13 -8.74 -5.17
N LYS A 130 25.59 -8.92 -3.94
CA LYS A 130 24.82 -9.57 -2.88
C LYS A 130 24.71 -8.62 -1.71
N SER A 131 23.50 -8.32 -1.30
CA SER A 131 23.22 -7.48 -0.14
C SER A 131 22.33 -8.20 0.86
N LYS A 132 22.54 -7.94 2.14
CA LYS A 132 21.65 -8.41 3.22
C LYS A 132 20.73 -7.26 3.57
N GLU A 133 19.45 -7.37 3.20
CA GLU A 133 18.45 -6.35 3.49
C GLU A 133 18.07 -6.35 4.98
N ASN A 134 17.89 -7.53 5.56
CA ASN A 134 17.67 -7.75 6.99
C ASN A 134 18.09 -9.16 7.38
N LYS A 135 17.79 -9.59 8.61
CA LYS A 135 18.16 -10.94 9.10
C LYS A 135 17.49 -12.10 8.35
N TYR A 136 16.37 -11.84 7.65
CA TYR A 136 15.59 -12.84 6.92
C TYR A 136 15.79 -12.79 5.41
N ILE A 137 16.18 -11.65 4.84
CA ILE A 137 16.22 -11.44 3.40
C ILE A 137 17.64 -11.14 2.93
N THR A 138 18.08 -11.91 1.94
CA THR A 138 19.29 -11.64 1.15
C THR A 138 18.88 -11.39 -0.29
N VAL A 139 19.36 -10.31 -0.90
CA VAL A 139 19.07 -9.94 -2.30
C VAL A 139 20.30 -10.20 -3.15
N ASN A 140 20.14 -10.95 -4.23
CA ASN A 140 21.13 -11.08 -5.30
C ASN A 140 20.70 -10.14 -6.43
N LYS A 141 21.56 -9.14 -6.73
CA LYS A 141 21.32 -8.12 -7.76
C LYS A 141 22.15 -8.40 -9.00
N TYR A 142 21.54 -8.31 -10.17
CA TYR A 142 22.14 -8.54 -11.47
C TYR A 142 21.92 -7.32 -12.36
N ALA A 143 22.95 -6.50 -12.54
CA ALA A 143 22.90 -5.37 -13.45
C ALA A 143 23.04 -5.85 -14.91
N PHE A 144 22.15 -5.43 -15.78
CA PHE A 144 22.19 -5.76 -17.20
C PHE A 144 23.12 -4.81 -17.94
N PRO A 145 24.21 -5.33 -18.55
CA PRO A 145 25.19 -4.49 -19.24
C PRO A 145 24.67 -4.04 -20.62
N ASN A 146 25.19 -2.90 -21.10
CA ASN A 146 25.00 -2.42 -22.47
C ASN A 146 23.54 -2.22 -22.92
N ILE A 147 22.62 -1.95 -21.98
CA ILE A 147 21.23 -1.62 -22.33
C ILE A 147 21.17 -0.25 -23.00
N LYS A 148 20.45 -0.19 -24.11
CA LYS A 148 20.10 1.03 -24.87
C LYS A 148 18.66 0.97 -25.36
N ASN A 149 18.15 2.04 -25.92
CA ASN A 149 16.85 2.02 -26.56
C ASN A 149 16.84 0.96 -27.68
N GLY A 150 15.82 0.09 -27.68
CA GLY A 150 15.72 -1.03 -28.59
C GLY A 150 16.33 -2.34 -28.11
N SER A 151 16.99 -2.40 -26.95
CA SER A 151 17.52 -3.63 -26.36
C SER A 151 16.39 -4.62 -26.01
N VAL A 152 16.74 -5.92 -26.04
CA VAL A 152 15.91 -6.98 -25.45
C VAL A 152 16.72 -7.63 -24.32
N ILE A 153 16.09 -7.74 -23.15
CA ILE A 153 16.61 -8.47 -21.99
C ILE A 153 15.94 -9.84 -21.95
N GLU A 154 16.73 -10.88 -21.72
CA GLU A 154 16.21 -12.23 -21.50
C GLU A 154 16.89 -12.83 -20.29
N TYR A 155 16.08 -13.37 -19.34
CA TYR A 155 16.61 -14.10 -18.22
C TYR A 155 15.73 -15.28 -17.81
N GLN A 156 16.40 -16.28 -17.22
CA GLN A 156 15.77 -17.44 -16.61
C GLN A 156 16.51 -17.77 -15.32
N TYR A 157 15.75 -18.09 -14.25
CA TYR A 157 16.37 -18.54 -13.01
C TYR A 157 15.43 -19.47 -12.23
N ASP A 158 16.04 -20.30 -11.36
CA ASP A 158 15.36 -21.21 -10.47
C ASP A 158 15.72 -20.93 -9.03
N VAL A 159 14.70 -20.87 -8.18
CA VAL A 159 14.87 -20.79 -6.71
C VAL A 159 14.28 -22.06 -6.10
N SER A 160 15.10 -22.77 -5.34
CA SER A 160 14.68 -23.90 -4.52
C SER A 160 14.37 -23.42 -3.11
N THR A 161 13.20 -23.81 -2.58
CA THR A 161 12.74 -23.45 -1.24
C THR A 161 12.24 -24.66 -0.45
N PRO A 162 12.63 -24.81 0.85
CA PRO A 162 12.09 -25.85 1.72
C PRO A 162 10.65 -25.53 2.20
N PHE A 163 10.13 -24.32 1.92
CA PHE A 163 8.80 -23.86 2.32
C PHE A 163 7.75 -24.31 1.29
N MET A 164 7.65 -25.63 1.04
CA MET A 164 6.87 -26.16 -0.07
C MET A 164 5.36 -26.03 0.06
N TYR A 165 4.85 -25.68 1.23
CA TYR A 165 3.42 -25.47 1.47
C TYR A 165 2.98 -24.01 1.25
N GLU A 166 3.93 -23.09 1.17
CA GLU A 166 3.70 -21.66 0.99
C GLU A 166 3.97 -21.25 -0.47
N ILE A 167 2.93 -21.29 -1.28
CA ILE A 167 3.03 -20.90 -2.68
C ILE A 167 2.95 -19.37 -2.78
N PRO A 168 3.97 -18.70 -3.35
CA PRO A 168 3.95 -17.25 -3.50
C PRO A 168 2.81 -16.78 -4.42
N LEU A 169 2.23 -15.64 -4.05
CA LEU A 169 1.23 -14.95 -4.87
C LEU A 169 1.82 -14.55 -6.23
N ILE A 170 1.06 -14.75 -7.29
CA ILE A 170 1.47 -14.37 -8.64
C ILE A 170 0.61 -13.20 -9.12
N TYR A 171 1.23 -12.07 -9.41
CA TYR A 171 0.59 -10.94 -10.07
C TYR A 171 0.58 -11.15 -11.59
N ILE A 172 -0.61 -11.06 -12.20
CA ILE A 172 -0.80 -11.16 -13.66
C ILE A 172 -0.55 -9.79 -14.30
N GLU A 173 -1.20 -8.73 -13.74
CA GLU A 173 -1.01 -7.36 -14.17
C GLU A 173 0.20 -6.76 -13.48
N LEU A 174 1.18 -6.34 -14.29
CA LEU A 174 2.39 -5.63 -13.88
C LEU A 174 2.31 -4.17 -14.36
N ASP A 175 3.26 -3.35 -13.95
CA ASP A 175 3.37 -1.95 -14.44
C ASP A 175 3.90 -1.88 -15.88
N THR A 176 4.32 -3.02 -16.44
CA THR A 176 4.76 -3.18 -17.83
C THR A 176 3.76 -4.07 -18.57
N PRO A 177 3.27 -3.69 -19.76
CA PRO A 177 2.36 -4.51 -20.55
C PRO A 177 3.04 -5.81 -20.98
N SER A 178 2.26 -6.90 -21.11
CA SER A 178 2.77 -8.22 -21.47
C SER A 178 2.03 -8.81 -22.66
N GLN A 179 2.77 -9.22 -23.71
CA GLN A 179 2.19 -9.88 -24.86
C GLN A 179 1.70 -11.28 -24.51
N TYR A 180 2.53 -12.05 -23.78
CA TYR A 180 2.18 -13.38 -23.36
C TYR A 180 2.75 -13.68 -21.96
N SER A 181 1.90 -14.21 -21.10
CA SER A 181 2.29 -14.69 -19.77
C SER A 181 1.70 -16.07 -19.51
N GLU A 182 2.52 -16.98 -19.02
CA GLU A 182 2.13 -18.35 -18.67
C GLU A 182 2.42 -18.64 -17.21
N TYR A 183 1.50 -19.32 -16.55
CA TYR A 183 1.62 -19.76 -15.16
C TYR A 183 1.36 -21.25 -15.09
N VAL A 184 2.33 -21.99 -14.57
CA VAL A 184 2.27 -23.45 -14.43
C VAL A 184 2.44 -23.80 -12.97
N PHE A 185 1.63 -24.75 -12.51
CA PHE A 185 1.68 -25.23 -11.15
C PHE A 185 1.57 -26.76 -11.14
N ASP A 186 2.66 -27.45 -10.82
CA ASP A 186 2.73 -28.90 -10.71
C ASP A 186 2.63 -29.34 -9.26
N VAL A 187 1.57 -30.06 -8.94
CA VAL A 187 1.22 -30.51 -7.59
C VAL A 187 1.15 -32.02 -7.57
N PRO A 188 1.87 -32.72 -6.66
CA PRO A 188 1.70 -34.15 -6.43
C PRO A 188 0.24 -34.48 -6.12
N SER A 189 -0.29 -35.60 -6.65
CA SER A 189 -1.71 -35.98 -6.53
C SER A 189 -2.16 -36.24 -5.10
N ASN A 190 -1.23 -36.46 -4.17
CA ASN A 190 -1.50 -36.59 -2.74
C ASN A 190 -1.59 -35.23 -2.01
N MET A 191 -1.55 -34.10 -2.72
CA MET A 191 -1.75 -32.74 -2.22
C MET A 191 -2.89 -32.06 -2.99
N SER A 192 -3.72 -31.29 -2.31
CA SER A 192 -4.80 -30.50 -2.92
C SER A 192 -4.64 -29.03 -2.61
N TYR A 193 -4.78 -28.18 -3.61
CA TYR A 193 -4.72 -26.72 -3.48
C TYR A 193 -6.01 -26.08 -3.97
N ASN A 194 -6.47 -25.07 -3.25
CA ASN A 194 -7.46 -24.10 -3.71
C ASN A 194 -6.74 -23.05 -4.55
N ILE A 195 -7.07 -22.96 -5.85
CA ILE A 195 -6.52 -21.93 -6.74
C ILE A 195 -7.59 -20.87 -6.95
N ASP A 196 -7.32 -19.67 -6.46
CA ASP A 196 -8.20 -18.52 -6.51
C ASP A 196 -7.64 -17.43 -7.44
N PHE A 197 -8.54 -16.74 -8.14
CA PHE A 197 -8.25 -15.64 -9.04
C PHE A 197 -8.94 -14.39 -8.50
N THR A 198 -8.17 -13.34 -8.29
CA THR A 198 -8.71 -12.03 -7.92
C THR A 198 -8.35 -11.00 -8.98
N GLY A 199 -9.10 -9.90 -9.10
CA GLY A 199 -8.95 -8.88 -10.13
C GLY A 199 -9.86 -9.10 -11.33
N GLY A 200 -9.62 -8.35 -12.42
CA GLY A 200 -10.55 -8.25 -13.55
C GLY A 200 -10.26 -9.14 -14.76
N LEU A 201 -9.09 -9.77 -14.84
CA LEU A 201 -8.70 -10.58 -16.00
C LEU A 201 -8.95 -12.06 -15.77
N THR A 202 -9.46 -12.73 -16.81
CA THR A 202 -9.58 -14.18 -16.85
C THR A 202 -8.52 -14.78 -17.78
N PRO A 203 -7.97 -15.98 -17.50
CA PRO A 203 -7.01 -16.61 -18.38
C PRO A 203 -7.64 -16.93 -19.75
N LYS A 204 -6.96 -16.59 -20.82
CA LYS A 204 -7.37 -16.93 -22.19
C LYS A 204 -7.23 -18.43 -22.46
N TYR A 205 -6.21 -19.04 -21.86
CA TYR A 205 -5.95 -20.47 -21.95
C TYR A 205 -5.94 -21.08 -20.57
N LYS A 206 -6.66 -22.18 -20.39
CA LYS A 206 -6.68 -22.94 -19.15
C LYS A 206 -6.60 -24.44 -19.48
N LYS A 207 -5.63 -25.11 -18.88
CA LYS A 207 -5.50 -26.56 -18.95
C LYS A 207 -5.23 -27.15 -17.59
N ILE A 208 -5.92 -28.23 -17.24
CA ILE A 208 -5.63 -29.05 -16.08
C ILE A 208 -5.39 -30.44 -16.62
N SER A 209 -4.26 -31.05 -16.31
CA SER A 209 -3.89 -32.41 -16.74
C SER A 209 -3.31 -33.19 -15.56
N GLU A 210 -3.44 -34.51 -15.66
CA GLU A 210 -2.75 -35.47 -14.78
C GLU A 210 -1.55 -36.00 -15.53
N GLU A 211 -0.39 -35.98 -14.93
CA GLU A 211 0.88 -36.29 -15.53
C GLU A 211 1.76 -37.02 -14.49
N PHE A 212 2.58 -37.98 -14.95
CA PHE A 212 3.60 -38.57 -14.07
C PHE A 212 4.87 -37.73 -14.15
N LEU A 213 5.12 -36.95 -13.11
CA LEU A 213 6.23 -36.00 -13.04
C LEU A 213 7.12 -36.31 -11.84
N TYR A 214 8.43 -36.34 -12.07
CA TYR A 214 9.41 -36.46 -10.96
C TYR A 214 9.20 -37.72 -10.09
N GLY A 215 8.72 -38.80 -10.67
CA GLY A 215 8.52 -40.08 -9.99
C GLY A 215 7.20 -40.18 -9.19
N VAL A 216 6.30 -39.21 -9.34
CA VAL A 216 4.99 -39.22 -8.67
C VAL A 216 3.86 -38.78 -9.61
N ASP A 217 2.67 -39.32 -9.39
CA ASP A 217 1.46 -38.82 -10.04
C ASP A 217 1.24 -37.37 -9.60
N SER A 218 1.06 -36.48 -10.56
CA SER A 218 0.96 -35.05 -10.36
C SER A 218 -0.19 -34.46 -11.16
N LYS A 219 -0.76 -33.40 -10.65
CA LYS A 219 -1.76 -32.55 -11.31
C LYS A 219 -1.11 -31.25 -11.76
N THR A 220 -1.11 -30.98 -13.05
CA THR A 220 -0.57 -29.77 -13.65
C THR A 220 -1.69 -28.79 -13.95
N TYR A 221 -1.61 -27.60 -13.39
CA TYR A 221 -2.48 -26.46 -13.69
C TYR A 221 -1.71 -25.49 -14.58
N ARG A 222 -2.30 -25.10 -15.73
CA ARG A 222 -1.71 -24.13 -16.65
C ARG A 222 -2.69 -23.04 -17.00
N PHE A 223 -2.24 -21.79 -16.92
CA PHE A 223 -3.01 -20.59 -17.22
C PHE A 223 -2.21 -19.68 -18.14
N GLY A 224 -2.78 -19.27 -19.26
CA GLY A 224 -2.15 -18.38 -20.22
C GLY A 224 -2.96 -17.10 -20.41
N TYR A 225 -2.26 -15.98 -20.48
CA TYR A 225 -2.81 -14.64 -20.70
C TYR A 225 -2.10 -14.00 -21.90
N GLU A 226 -2.86 -13.27 -22.72
CA GLU A 226 -2.32 -12.53 -23.86
C GLU A 226 -2.73 -11.07 -23.81
N ASN A 227 -1.85 -10.20 -24.30
CA ASN A 227 -2.09 -8.76 -24.45
C ASN A 227 -2.58 -8.10 -23.16
N VAL A 228 -1.92 -8.44 -22.06
CA VAL A 228 -2.21 -7.86 -20.75
C VAL A 228 -1.68 -6.43 -20.73
N LYS A 229 -2.58 -5.45 -20.53
CA LYS A 229 -2.20 -4.04 -20.39
C LYS A 229 -1.46 -3.83 -19.08
N ALA A 230 -0.61 -2.79 -19.04
CA ALA A 230 -0.02 -2.33 -17.80
C ALA A 230 -1.11 -1.95 -16.79
N PHE A 231 -0.89 -2.31 -15.53
CA PHE A 231 -1.75 -1.87 -14.45
C PHE A 231 -1.56 -0.37 -14.24
N LYS A 232 -2.67 0.36 -14.14
CA LYS A 232 -2.64 1.79 -13.87
C LYS A 232 -3.08 2.03 -12.44
N SER A 233 -2.16 2.49 -11.62
CA SER A 233 -2.45 2.95 -10.27
C SER A 233 -3.29 4.22 -10.30
N GLU A 234 -4.20 4.37 -9.34
CA GLU A 234 -5.00 5.56 -9.15
C GLU A 234 -4.65 6.23 -7.82
N LYS A 235 -4.69 7.57 -7.80
CA LYS A 235 -4.53 8.35 -6.55
C LYS A 235 -5.69 8.03 -5.59
N PHE A 236 -5.50 8.22 -4.30
CA PHE A 236 -6.51 7.94 -3.28
C PHE A 236 -7.00 6.49 -3.32
N VAL A 237 -6.08 5.56 -3.45
CA VAL A 237 -6.29 4.13 -3.28
C VAL A 237 -5.30 3.66 -2.22
N LYS A 238 -5.80 3.11 -1.14
CA LYS A 238 -5.01 2.68 0.03
C LYS A 238 -3.89 1.71 -0.35
N ASN A 239 -4.21 0.73 -1.21
CA ASN A 239 -3.24 -0.20 -1.81
C ASN A 239 -3.75 -0.63 -3.19
N ASN A 240 -3.10 -0.13 -4.24
CA ASN A 240 -3.44 -0.43 -5.63
C ASN A 240 -3.30 -1.93 -5.96
N ASP A 241 -2.41 -2.66 -5.29
CA ASP A 241 -2.22 -4.10 -5.52
C ASP A 241 -3.44 -4.95 -5.12
N ASN A 242 -4.38 -4.42 -4.33
CA ASN A 242 -5.64 -5.08 -4.04
C ASN A 242 -6.48 -5.32 -5.30
N TYR A 243 -6.31 -4.49 -6.31
CA TYR A 243 -7.10 -4.50 -7.56
C TYR A 243 -6.41 -5.18 -8.73
N ARG A 244 -5.10 -5.45 -8.61
CA ARG A 244 -4.37 -6.22 -9.64
C ARG A 244 -4.93 -7.62 -9.76
N THR A 245 -5.01 -8.10 -10.99
CA THR A 245 -5.30 -9.53 -11.22
C THR A 245 -4.13 -10.38 -10.73
N LYS A 246 -4.45 -11.38 -9.94
CA LYS A 246 -3.47 -12.28 -9.31
C LYS A 246 -4.01 -13.69 -9.13
N ILE A 247 -3.09 -14.65 -9.10
CA ILE A 247 -3.36 -16.07 -8.80
C ILE A 247 -2.82 -16.36 -7.41
N ARG A 248 -3.68 -16.95 -6.57
CA ARG A 248 -3.34 -17.46 -5.24
C ARG A 248 -3.55 -18.98 -5.24
N ALA A 249 -2.59 -19.71 -4.70
CA ALA A 249 -2.73 -21.14 -4.47
C ALA A 249 -2.54 -21.42 -2.97
N GLU A 250 -3.56 -21.95 -2.32
CA GLU A 250 -3.56 -22.26 -0.90
C GLU A 250 -3.73 -23.74 -0.66
N LEU A 251 -2.84 -24.34 0.15
CA LEU A 251 -2.90 -25.75 0.47
C LEU A 251 -4.20 -26.08 1.21
N HIS A 252 -5.02 -26.93 0.59
CA HIS A 252 -6.28 -27.41 1.16
C HIS A 252 -6.07 -28.66 2.01
N SER A 253 -5.44 -29.69 1.43
CA SER A 253 -5.20 -30.94 2.15
C SER A 253 -3.99 -31.70 1.61
N THR A 254 -3.49 -32.61 2.45
CA THR A 254 -2.48 -33.59 2.06
C THR A 254 -2.92 -34.99 2.48
N PHE A 255 -2.54 -35.98 1.68
CA PHE A 255 -2.75 -37.39 1.96
C PHE A 255 -1.40 -38.12 1.97
N PHE A 256 -0.87 -38.37 3.15
CA PHE A 256 0.38 -39.12 3.34
C PHE A 256 0.12 -40.39 4.18
N ASN A 257 1.16 -41.13 4.54
CA ASN A 257 1.07 -42.38 5.30
C ASN A 257 0.25 -42.23 6.61
N ASN A 258 0.17 -41.05 7.17
CA ASN A 258 -0.61 -40.73 8.37
C ASN A 258 -2.08 -40.40 8.08
N GLY A 259 -2.54 -40.58 6.82
CA GLY A 259 -3.91 -40.31 6.37
C GLY A 259 -4.13 -38.88 5.84
N LEU A 260 -5.39 -38.50 5.71
CA LEU A 260 -5.81 -37.18 5.25
C LEU A 260 -5.63 -36.14 6.34
N LYS A 261 -4.89 -35.07 6.01
CA LYS A 261 -4.76 -33.87 6.84
C LYS A 261 -5.32 -32.66 6.07
N THR A 262 -6.32 -31.99 6.62
CA THR A 262 -6.91 -30.79 6.05
C THR A 262 -6.29 -29.55 6.70
N TYR A 263 -5.93 -28.55 5.88
CA TYR A 263 -5.29 -27.30 6.28
C TYR A 263 -6.26 -26.11 6.16
N SER A 264 -7.13 -26.09 5.15
CA SER A 264 -8.19 -25.10 5.11
C SER A 264 -9.20 -25.42 6.23
N SER A 265 -9.43 -24.43 7.04
CA SER A 265 -10.11 -24.56 8.29
C SER A 265 -11.14 -23.43 8.41
N THR A 266 -11.97 -23.51 9.41
CA THR A 266 -12.81 -22.39 9.83
C THR A 266 -11.94 -21.35 10.60
N TRP A 267 -12.43 -20.13 10.72
CA TRP A 267 -11.80 -19.13 11.59
C TRP A 267 -11.64 -19.63 13.02
N GLU A 268 -12.57 -20.48 13.45
CA GLU A 268 -12.51 -21.12 14.78
C GLU A 268 -11.36 -22.14 14.89
N ASP A 269 -11.06 -22.90 13.84
CA ASP A 269 -9.92 -23.82 13.84
C ASP A 269 -8.58 -23.04 13.85
N ILE A 270 -8.52 -21.91 13.16
CA ILE A 270 -7.37 -21.00 13.23
C ILE A 270 -7.19 -20.49 14.65
N ARG A 271 -8.27 -20.04 15.32
CA ARG A 271 -8.21 -19.61 16.72
C ARG A 271 -7.66 -20.69 17.63
N LYS A 272 -8.18 -21.93 17.56
CA LYS A 272 -7.72 -23.05 18.37
C LYS A 272 -6.24 -23.32 18.17
N LYS A 273 -5.78 -23.40 16.92
CA LYS A 273 -4.35 -23.59 16.61
C LYS A 273 -3.47 -22.47 17.16
N LEU A 274 -3.93 -21.23 17.10
CA LEU A 274 -3.21 -20.08 17.65
C LEU A 274 -3.15 -20.12 19.18
N TRP A 275 -4.24 -20.53 19.86
CA TRP A 275 -4.25 -20.62 21.33
C TRP A 275 -3.30 -21.69 21.87
N ASP A 276 -3.00 -22.72 21.09
CA ASP A 276 -2.04 -23.78 21.45
C ASP A 276 -0.60 -23.45 21.00
N HIS A 277 -0.41 -22.37 20.23
CA HIS A 277 0.88 -22.04 19.67
C HIS A 277 1.81 -21.38 20.70
N GLU A 278 3.08 -21.81 20.75
CA GLU A 278 4.09 -21.36 21.72
C GLU A 278 4.33 -19.85 21.67
N TYR A 279 4.40 -19.29 20.47
CA TYR A 279 4.69 -17.87 20.23
C TYR A 279 3.45 -16.99 20.11
N PHE A 280 2.25 -17.53 20.41
CA PHE A 280 1.02 -16.74 20.45
C PHE A 280 0.20 -17.03 21.71
N GLY A 281 -0.57 -18.11 21.76
CA GLY A 281 -1.47 -18.41 22.88
C GLY A 281 -0.77 -18.64 24.19
N LEU A 282 0.43 -19.29 24.17
CA LEU A 282 1.23 -19.42 25.39
C LEU A 282 1.91 -18.10 25.82
N GLN A 283 2.06 -17.13 24.90
CA GLN A 283 2.51 -15.78 25.26
C GLN A 283 1.35 -14.89 25.74
N TYR A 284 0.14 -15.09 25.23
CA TYR A 284 -1.08 -14.41 25.65
C TYR A 284 -1.46 -14.69 27.12
N LYS A 285 -1.01 -15.81 27.70
CA LYS A 285 -1.34 -16.26 29.08
C LYS A 285 -0.18 -16.03 30.06
N LYS A 286 0.45 -14.85 30.02
CA LYS A 286 1.62 -14.52 30.83
C LYS A 286 1.39 -13.35 31.80
N GLU A 287 0.13 -13.12 32.22
CA GLU A 287 -0.27 -12.00 33.10
C GLU A 287 0.55 -11.96 34.40
N LYS A 288 0.84 -13.13 34.98
CA LYS A 288 1.63 -13.23 36.22
C LYS A 288 3.07 -12.72 36.08
N LEU A 289 3.67 -12.79 34.88
CA LEU A 289 5.03 -12.30 34.64
C LEU A 289 5.13 -10.79 34.56
N VAL A 290 4.04 -10.11 34.22
CA VAL A 290 4.04 -8.68 33.90
C VAL A 290 3.36 -7.82 34.94
N LYS A 291 2.61 -8.43 35.88
CA LYS A 291 1.82 -7.70 36.90
C LYS A 291 2.69 -6.75 37.73
N ASP A 292 3.86 -7.22 38.17
CA ASP A 292 4.76 -6.45 39.03
C ASP A 292 5.65 -5.47 38.24
N LEU A 293 5.55 -5.46 36.90
CA LEU A 293 6.24 -4.49 36.06
C LEU A 293 5.46 -3.19 35.92
N ILE A 294 4.16 -3.18 36.25
CA ILE A 294 3.30 -2.01 36.15
C ILE A 294 3.54 -1.08 37.33
N PRO A 295 3.83 0.22 37.13
CA PRO A 295 3.97 1.20 38.18
C PRO A 295 2.75 1.23 39.12
N LYS A 296 3.00 1.50 40.42
CA LYS A 296 1.98 1.42 41.46
C LYS A 296 0.85 2.44 41.24
N ASP A 297 1.19 3.65 40.86
CA ASP A 297 0.25 4.74 40.55
C ASP A 297 -0.70 4.36 39.39
N ILE A 298 -0.19 3.65 38.38
CA ILE A 298 -1.03 3.14 37.28
C ILE A 298 -1.94 2.01 37.76
N SER A 299 -1.43 1.08 38.55
CA SER A 299 -2.20 -0.07 39.04
C SER A 299 -3.30 0.34 40.03
N GLU A 300 -3.12 1.45 40.76
CA GLU A 300 -4.08 2.00 41.73
C GLU A 300 -5.16 2.90 41.07
N GLU A 301 -5.04 3.27 39.79
CA GLU A 301 -6.09 4.03 39.07
C GLU A 301 -7.42 3.26 39.12
N LYS A 302 -8.52 3.98 39.38
CA LYS A 302 -9.86 3.41 39.58
C LYS A 302 -10.68 3.39 38.29
N ASP A 303 -10.49 4.39 37.44
CA ASP A 303 -11.15 4.45 36.14
C ASP A 303 -10.50 3.47 35.18
N GLU A 304 -11.25 2.48 34.71
CA GLU A 304 -10.72 1.43 33.84
C GLU A 304 -10.20 1.98 32.50
N VAL A 305 -10.84 3.02 31.93
CA VAL A 305 -10.38 3.63 30.66
C VAL A 305 -9.08 4.40 30.88
N LYS A 306 -8.98 5.19 31.95
CA LYS A 306 -7.73 5.88 32.30
C LYS A 306 -6.62 4.90 32.62
N LYS A 307 -6.91 3.84 33.37
CA LYS A 307 -5.97 2.76 33.65
C LYS A 307 -5.48 2.09 32.37
N ALA A 308 -6.38 1.75 31.44
CA ALA A 308 -6.00 1.15 30.17
C ALA A 308 -5.07 2.07 29.35
N ASN A 309 -5.39 3.35 29.27
CA ASN A 309 -4.54 4.33 28.58
C ASN A 309 -3.19 4.50 29.27
N ALA A 310 -3.14 4.55 30.61
CA ALA A 310 -1.88 4.66 31.35
C ALA A 310 -0.98 3.43 31.17
N ILE A 311 -1.55 2.21 31.16
CA ILE A 311 -0.81 0.98 30.85
C ILE A 311 -0.31 1.00 29.42
N PHE A 312 -1.14 1.44 28.47
CA PHE A 312 -0.75 1.56 27.06
C PHE A 312 0.42 2.54 26.90
N ASP A 313 0.33 3.73 27.51
CA ASP A 313 1.40 4.73 27.50
C ASP A 313 2.68 4.19 28.15
N PHE A 314 2.56 3.45 29.24
CA PHE A 314 3.69 2.79 29.87
C PHE A 314 4.38 1.78 28.93
N VAL A 315 3.60 0.92 28.25
CA VAL A 315 4.15 -0.08 27.32
C VAL A 315 4.84 0.59 26.14
N LYS A 316 4.17 1.48 25.41
CA LYS A 316 4.76 2.12 24.23
C LYS A 316 5.99 2.97 24.53
N ASN A 317 6.10 3.53 25.75
CA ASN A 317 7.26 4.32 26.15
C ASN A 317 8.41 3.49 26.72
N SER A 318 8.10 2.32 27.31
CA SER A 318 9.09 1.43 27.94
C SER A 318 9.69 0.37 26.99
N TYR A 319 9.02 0.12 25.86
CA TYR A 319 9.43 -0.89 24.90
C TYR A 319 9.59 -0.28 23.51
N THR A 320 10.47 -0.85 22.69
CA THR A 320 10.78 -0.37 21.35
C THR A 320 10.41 -1.43 20.31
N TRP A 321 9.65 -1.02 19.30
CA TRP A 321 9.38 -1.86 18.14
C TRP A 321 10.65 -1.96 17.26
N ASN A 322 11.00 -3.17 16.83
CA ASN A 322 12.15 -3.45 15.96
C ASN A 322 11.83 -3.36 14.46
N GLU A 323 10.72 -2.70 14.10
CA GLU A 323 10.21 -2.52 12.74
C GLU A 323 9.80 -3.82 12.03
N THR A 324 9.82 -4.95 12.73
CA THR A 324 9.36 -6.23 12.19
C THR A 324 7.87 -6.40 12.45
N ASN A 325 7.09 -6.57 11.37
CA ASN A 325 5.69 -6.97 11.47
C ASN A 325 5.58 -8.46 11.80
N GLY A 326 4.56 -8.82 12.56
CA GLY A 326 4.25 -10.19 12.91
C GLY A 326 3.18 -10.26 14.00
N PHE A 327 2.34 -11.29 13.98
CA PHE A 327 1.39 -11.53 15.08
C PHE A 327 1.93 -12.55 16.08
N TYR A 328 2.90 -13.38 15.69
CA TYR A 328 3.66 -14.21 16.63
C TYR A 328 4.71 -13.37 17.36
N ALA A 329 4.86 -13.57 18.67
CA ALA A 329 5.98 -13.03 19.42
C ALA A 329 7.30 -13.61 18.88
N GLU A 330 8.29 -12.80 18.65
CA GLU A 330 9.61 -13.24 18.17
C GLU A 330 10.52 -13.65 19.32
N THR A 331 10.51 -12.88 20.40
CA THR A 331 11.33 -13.08 21.58
C THR A 331 10.54 -13.66 22.76
N GLY A 332 9.25 -13.39 22.79
CA GLY A 332 8.33 -13.75 23.86
C GLY A 332 8.37 -12.79 25.07
N ILE A 333 7.30 -12.79 25.85
CA ILE A 333 7.04 -11.82 26.93
C ILE A 333 8.17 -11.78 27.99
N LYS A 334 8.73 -12.94 28.36
CA LYS A 334 9.79 -13.00 29.37
C LYS A 334 11.08 -12.32 28.89
N GLU A 335 11.45 -12.51 27.64
CA GLU A 335 12.67 -11.93 27.10
C GLU A 335 12.46 -10.46 26.74
N LEU A 336 11.30 -10.10 26.19
CA LEU A 336 10.93 -8.71 25.93
C LEU A 336 11.00 -7.85 27.21
N ALA A 337 10.57 -8.39 28.38
CA ALA A 337 10.65 -7.68 29.65
C ALA A 337 12.08 -7.25 30.01
N LYS A 338 13.10 -7.98 29.53
CA LYS A 338 14.53 -7.69 29.76
C LYS A 338 15.13 -6.83 28.66
N THR A 339 14.96 -7.25 27.41
CA THR A 339 15.59 -6.63 26.23
C THR A 339 14.95 -5.31 25.82
N LYS A 340 13.69 -5.09 26.20
CA LYS A 340 12.87 -3.90 25.85
C LYS A 340 12.64 -3.68 24.37
N THR A 341 13.06 -4.61 23.50
CA THR A 341 12.91 -4.49 22.04
C THR A 341 12.34 -5.79 21.49
N GLY A 342 11.32 -5.68 20.65
CA GLY A 342 10.64 -6.83 20.04
C GLY A 342 9.83 -6.46 18.82
N ASN A 343 9.23 -7.46 18.16
CA ASN A 343 8.35 -7.26 17.02
C ASN A 343 6.92 -6.81 17.45
N THR A 344 6.03 -6.65 16.49
CA THR A 344 4.62 -6.27 16.76
C THR A 344 3.92 -7.24 17.71
N GLY A 345 4.11 -8.56 17.50
CA GLY A 345 3.55 -9.60 18.36
C GLY A 345 4.05 -9.50 19.81
N ASP A 346 5.35 -9.29 20.00
CA ASP A 346 5.95 -9.12 21.32
C ASP A 346 5.33 -7.93 22.08
N LEU A 347 5.25 -6.74 21.44
CA LEU A 347 4.78 -5.51 22.09
C LEU A 347 3.28 -5.58 22.41
N ASN A 348 2.47 -6.00 21.44
CA ASN A 348 1.01 -6.01 21.63
C ASN A 348 0.53 -7.15 22.53
N LEU A 349 1.21 -8.32 22.53
CA LEU A 349 0.94 -9.36 23.52
C LEU A 349 1.42 -8.94 24.93
N MET A 350 2.49 -8.15 25.06
CA MET A 350 2.89 -7.53 26.33
C MET A 350 1.80 -6.62 26.87
N LEU A 351 1.27 -5.72 26.03
CA LEU A 351 0.16 -4.83 26.39
C LEU A 351 -1.07 -5.60 26.82
N ILE A 352 -1.46 -6.64 26.06
CA ILE A 352 -2.59 -7.52 26.41
C ILE A 352 -2.39 -8.13 27.81
N ASN A 353 -1.23 -8.70 28.09
CA ASN A 353 -0.94 -9.32 29.39
C ASN A 353 -0.98 -8.31 30.54
N MET A 354 -0.46 -7.08 30.33
CA MET A 354 -0.50 -6.04 31.36
C MET A 354 -1.93 -5.59 31.65
N LEU A 355 -2.75 -5.35 30.62
CA LEU A 355 -4.17 -4.98 30.77
C LEU A 355 -4.95 -6.11 31.50
N ARG A 356 -4.77 -7.37 31.09
CA ARG A 356 -5.43 -8.54 31.70
C ARG A 356 -5.00 -8.73 33.16
N SER A 357 -3.73 -8.46 33.49
CA SER A 357 -3.22 -8.55 34.87
C SER A 357 -3.90 -7.57 35.82
N GLN A 358 -4.52 -6.51 35.29
CA GLN A 358 -5.29 -5.50 36.01
C GLN A 358 -6.82 -5.73 35.92
N GLY A 359 -7.27 -6.89 35.39
CA GLY A 359 -8.67 -7.27 35.31
C GLY A 359 -9.41 -6.74 34.08
N ILE A 360 -8.74 -6.03 33.14
CA ILE A 360 -9.33 -5.50 31.94
C ILE A 360 -9.44 -6.62 30.89
N LYS A 361 -10.65 -6.90 30.41
CA LYS A 361 -10.87 -7.89 29.33
C LYS A 361 -10.20 -7.42 28.06
N THR A 362 -9.22 -8.18 27.57
CA THR A 362 -8.41 -7.75 26.44
C THR A 362 -8.14 -8.92 25.51
N TYR A 363 -8.24 -8.68 24.21
CA TYR A 363 -8.15 -9.68 23.16
C TYR A 363 -7.24 -9.20 22.01
N PRO A 364 -6.53 -10.10 21.32
CA PRO A 364 -5.82 -9.76 20.10
C PRO A 364 -6.77 -9.68 18.90
N ILE A 365 -6.48 -8.74 18.00
CA ILE A 365 -7.07 -8.68 16.66
C ILE A 365 -5.96 -8.92 15.66
N LEU A 366 -6.03 -10.01 14.91
CA LEU A 366 -5.13 -10.22 13.77
C LEU A 366 -5.58 -9.35 12.60
N ILE A 367 -4.65 -8.67 11.97
CA ILE A 367 -4.89 -7.84 10.80
C ILE A 367 -3.89 -8.13 9.70
N SER A 368 -4.29 -7.82 8.46
CA SER A 368 -3.41 -7.63 7.33
C SER A 368 -3.10 -6.15 7.22
N THR A 369 -1.84 -5.76 7.25
CA THR A 369 -1.49 -4.34 7.07
C THR A 369 -1.91 -3.85 5.68
N VAL A 370 -2.10 -2.55 5.53
CA VAL A 370 -2.45 -1.92 4.24
C VAL A 370 -1.53 -2.42 3.11
N ARG A 371 -0.21 -2.46 3.36
CA ARG A 371 0.78 -2.92 2.37
C ARG A 371 0.64 -4.41 2.03
N ASN A 372 0.18 -5.24 2.96
CA ASN A 372 -0.04 -6.68 2.73
C ASN A 372 -1.31 -6.96 1.93
N GLY A 373 -2.24 -5.99 1.85
CA GLY A 373 -3.48 -6.07 1.09
C GLY A 373 -4.67 -6.64 1.88
N TYR A 374 -5.83 -6.74 1.24
CA TYR A 374 -7.05 -7.19 1.87
C TYR A 374 -7.00 -8.68 2.23
N VAL A 375 -7.61 -9.02 3.39
CA VAL A 375 -7.81 -10.41 3.81
C VAL A 375 -8.85 -11.07 2.91
N ASN A 376 -8.52 -12.25 2.38
CA ASN A 376 -9.52 -13.09 1.73
C ASN A 376 -10.41 -13.76 2.81
N LEU A 377 -11.63 -13.30 2.93
CA LEU A 377 -12.58 -13.82 3.92
C LEU A 377 -13.26 -15.14 3.49
N THR A 378 -13.20 -15.49 2.21
CA THR A 378 -13.82 -16.69 1.65
C THR A 378 -13.07 -17.96 2.08
N PHE A 379 -11.75 -17.88 2.15
CA PHE A 379 -10.87 -18.99 2.52
C PHE A 379 -10.09 -18.62 3.78
N PRO A 380 -10.53 -19.08 4.97
CA PRO A 380 -9.81 -18.82 6.21
C PRO A 380 -8.39 -19.35 6.16
N ASN A 381 -7.41 -18.46 6.24
CA ASN A 381 -5.99 -18.77 6.22
C ASN A 381 -5.23 -17.81 7.13
N ILE A 382 -4.42 -18.37 8.03
CA ILE A 382 -3.60 -17.61 8.96
C ILE A 382 -2.55 -16.75 8.22
N GLY A 383 -2.04 -17.22 7.06
CA GLY A 383 -1.08 -16.51 6.22
C GLY A 383 -1.62 -15.19 5.61
N ASN A 384 -2.93 -14.93 5.70
CA ASN A 384 -3.51 -13.66 5.26
C ASN A 384 -3.21 -12.51 6.23
N PHE A 385 -2.74 -12.81 7.45
CA PHE A 385 -2.45 -11.82 8.47
C PHE A 385 -0.92 -11.67 8.66
N ASN A 386 -0.48 -10.46 8.94
CA ASN A 386 0.92 -10.16 9.19
C ASN A 386 1.12 -9.23 10.39
N TYR A 387 0.06 -8.99 11.19
CA TYR A 387 0.10 -8.02 12.27
C TYR A 387 -0.94 -8.35 13.34
N VAL A 388 -0.77 -7.82 14.56
CA VAL A 388 -1.74 -7.92 15.65
C VAL A 388 -1.88 -6.57 16.34
N ILE A 389 -3.12 -6.18 16.64
CA ILE A 389 -3.45 -5.04 17.50
C ILE A 389 -4.25 -5.50 18.72
N VAL A 390 -4.52 -4.60 19.64
CA VAL A 390 -5.13 -4.90 20.93
C VAL A 390 -6.54 -4.32 21.01
N ALA A 391 -7.51 -5.16 21.41
CA ALA A 391 -8.87 -4.75 21.75
C ALA A 391 -9.09 -4.90 23.25
N ALA A 392 -9.32 -3.79 23.96
CA ALA A 392 -9.78 -3.80 25.36
C ALA A 392 -11.29 -3.58 25.43
N GLU A 393 -12.00 -4.47 26.12
CA GLU A 393 -13.44 -4.36 26.32
C GLU A 393 -13.74 -3.78 27.73
N ILE A 394 -14.18 -2.53 27.75
CA ILE A 394 -14.51 -1.78 28.96
C ILE A 394 -15.93 -1.25 28.83
N ASN A 395 -16.82 -1.56 29.79
CA ASN A 395 -18.21 -1.14 29.78
C ASN A 395 -18.97 -1.43 28.45
N LYS A 396 -18.69 -2.61 27.85
CA LYS A 396 -19.23 -3.08 26.56
C LYS A 396 -18.72 -2.30 25.33
N ASN A 397 -17.81 -1.34 25.49
CA ASN A 397 -17.16 -0.65 24.40
C ASN A 397 -15.80 -1.32 24.09
N ILE A 398 -15.41 -1.32 22.83
CA ILE A 398 -14.11 -1.81 22.38
C ILE A 398 -13.19 -0.62 22.16
N TYR A 399 -12.07 -0.62 22.85
CA TYR A 399 -10.99 0.36 22.74
C TYR A 399 -9.81 -0.29 22.03
N LEU A 400 -9.31 0.33 20.97
CA LEU A 400 -8.24 -0.21 20.15
C LEU A 400 -6.90 0.43 20.49
N PHE A 401 -5.85 -0.40 20.61
CA PHE A 401 -4.49 0.05 20.92
C PHE A 401 -3.46 -0.65 20.02
N ASP A 402 -2.36 0.04 19.76
CA ASP A 402 -1.17 -0.48 19.09
C ASP A 402 0.09 0.10 19.72
N ALA A 403 0.84 -0.70 20.46
CA ALA A 403 2.03 -0.28 21.19
C ALA A 403 3.29 -0.11 20.33
N THR A 404 3.21 -0.29 19.02
CA THR A 404 4.37 -0.19 18.11
C THR A 404 4.75 1.26 17.77
N SER A 405 3.82 2.22 17.91
CA SER A 405 4.09 3.64 17.69
C SER A 405 4.00 4.41 19.01
N LYS A 406 5.05 5.15 19.35
CA LYS A 406 5.06 6.04 20.52
C LYS A 406 4.04 7.18 20.41
N GLN A 407 3.58 7.45 19.20
CA GLN A 407 2.66 8.54 18.89
C GLN A 407 1.20 8.11 18.87
N SER A 408 0.92 6.79 18.80
CA SER A 408 -0.45 6.27 18.82
C SER A 408 -1.16 6.58 20.15
N LYS A 409 -2.48 6.71 20.04
CA LYS A 409 -3.42 6.90 21.15
C LYS A 409 -4.55 5.88 21.02
N GLU A 410 -5.36 5.78 22.06
CA GLU A 410 -6.58 4.99 21.99
C GLU A 410 -7.42 5.41 20.76
N GLY A 411 -7.71 4.44 19.86
CA GLY A 411 -8.48 4.66 18.65
C GLY A 411 -7.78 5.49 17.56
N ILE A 412 -6.55 5.95 17.78
CA ILE A 412 -5.70 6.62 16.78
C ILE A 412 -4.44 5.79 16.60
N LEU A 413 -4.51 4.82 15.70
CA LEU A 413 -3.45 3.86 15.44
C LEU A 413 -2.71 4.21 14.15
N PRO A 414 -1.49 3.67 13.94
CA PRO A 414 -0.73 3.91 12.71
C PRO A 414 -1.51 3.58 11.45
N GLY A 415 -1.36 4.39 10.40
CA GLY A 415 -2.09 4.23 9.13
C GLY A 415 -2.01 2.82 8.53
N ARG A 416 -0.89 2.09 8.78
CA ARG A 416 -0.67 0.72 8.29
C ARG A 416 -1.69 -0.32 8.78
N VAL A 417 -2.40 -0.07 9.90
CA VAL A 417 -3.34 -1.05 10.48
C VAL A 417 -4.78 -0.88 10.00
N TRP A 418 -5.11 0.24 9.37
CA TRP A 418 -6.47 0.54 8.93
C TRP A 418 -6.79 -0.10 7.57
N ASN A 419 -6.98 -1.42 7.56
CA ASN A 419 -7.17 -2.21 6.33
C ASN A 419 -8.45 -3.04 6.34
N SER A 420 -9.60 -2.40 6.43
CA SER A 420 -10.96 -2.93 6.31
C SER A 420 -11.38 -3.88 7.43
N ASN A 421 -10.79 -5.08 7.53
CA ASN A 421 -11.26 -6.13 8.45
C ASN A 421 -10.12 -6.71 9.28
N GLY A 422 -10.44 -7.13 10.50
CA GLY A 422 -9.57 -7.88 11.39
C GLY A 422 -10.25 -9.12 11.94
N LEU A 423 -9.47 -10.10 12.40
CA LEU A 423 -9.94 -11.28 13.10
C LEU A 423 -9.75 -11.10 14.60
N LEU A 424 -10.82 -10.76 15.30
CA LEU A 424 -10.85 -10.67 16.77
C LEU A 424 -10.88 -12.07 17.36
N LEU A 425 -9.90 -12.39 18.19
CA LEU A 425 -9.74 -13.69 18.83
C LEU A 425 -10.15 -13.60 20.31
N ARG A 426 -11.40 -13.93 20.60
CA ARG A 426 -11.86 -14.09 21.99
C ARG A 426 -11.45 -15.47 22.54
N ASP A 427 -11.55 -15.66 23.84
CA ASP A 427 -11.20 -16.96 24.47
C ASP A 427 -12.01 -18.12 23.89
N GLU A 428 -13.28 -17.90 23.53
CA GLU A 428 -14.19 -18.97 23.08
C GLU A 428 -14.60 -18.90 21.60
N LYS A 429 -14.33 -17.78 20.90
CA LYS A 429 -14.75 -17.58 19.50
C LYS A 429 -13.84 -16.65 18.72
N ALA A 430 -13.81 -16.84 17.39
CA ALA A 430 -13.19 -15.93 16.44
C ALA A 430 -14.29 -15.13 15.70
N GLU A 431 -14.09 -13.83 15.53
CA GLU A 431 -15.06 -12.91 14.91
C GLU A 431 -14.35 -12.01 13.90
N ILE A 432 -14.89 -11.91 12.70
CA ILE A 432 -14.46 -10.86 11.76
C ILE A 432 -15.09 -9.55 12.18
N ILE A 433 -14.28 -8.53 12.38
CA ILE A 433 -14.73 -7.19 12.73
C ILE A 433 -14.27 -6.17 11.69
N SER A 434 -15.08 -5.12 11.50
CA SER A 434 -14.70 -3.99 10.67
C SER A 434 -13.77 -3.03 11.44
N LEU A 435 -12.74 -2.54 10.75
CA LEU A 435 -11.80 -1.51 11.24
C LEU A 435 -12.01 -0.15 10.54
N ASN A 436 -13.17 0.07 9.90
CA ASN A 436 -13.42 1.28 9.11
C ASN A 436 -13.94 2.47 9.95
N ASN A 437 -14.18 2.29 11.24
CA ASN A 437 -14.66 3.38 12.12
C ASN A 437 -13.47 4.22 12.64
N ILE A 438 -12.87 5.01 11.74
CA ILE A 438 -11.70 5.83 12.04
C ILE A 438 -12.18 7.25 12.36
N LYS A 439 -11.64 7.83 13.45
CA LYS A 439 -11.94 9.20 13.87
C LYS A 439 -11.51 10.21 12.80
N GLU A 440 -12.26 11.30 12.65
CA GLU A 440 -11.92 12.40 11.74
C GLU A 440 -10.54 12.98 12.09
N SER A 441 -9.78 13.27 11.04
CA SER A 441 -8.50 13.97 11.13
C SER A 441 -8.68 15.42 10.69
N TYR A 442 -8.05 16.34 11.40
CA TYR A 442 -8.15 17.76 11.10
C TYR A 442 -6.77 18.37 10.84
N ASN A 443 -6.69 19.24 9.82
CA ASN A 443 -5.49 20.04 9.55
C ASN A 443 -5.87 21.52 9.46
N SER A 444 -5.12 22.39 10.14
CA SER A 444 -5.34 23.83 10.17
C SER A 444 -4.07 24.59 9.85
N HIS A 445 -4.12 25.42 8.81
CA HIS A 445 -3.09 26.38 8.44
C HIS A 445 -3.52 27.79 8.84
N THR A 446 -2.75 28.47 9.67
CA THR A 446 -3.03 29.85 10.06
C THR A 446 -1.85 30.74 9.72
N THR A 447 -2.09 31.82 8.98
CA THR A 447 -1.06 32.80 8.60
C THR A 447 -1.49 34.19 9.04
N LYS A 448 -0.60 34.93 9.69
CA LYS A 448 -0.73 36.35 9.95
C LYS A 448 0.40 37.10 9.24
N ALA A 449 0.06 37.96 8.31
CA ALA A 449 1.01 38.59 7.40
C ALA A 449 0.87 40.12 7.40
N LYS A 450 1.98 40.80 7.12
CA LYS A 450 2.07 42.21 6.89
C LYS A 450 2.77 42.52 5.58
N ILE A 451 2.24 43.46 4.84
CA ILE A 451 2.85 43.98 3.62
C ILE A 451 3.75 45.14 3.99
N ASN A 452 5.04 45.04 3.75
CA ASN A 452 6.02 46.11 4.04
C ASN A 452 6.06 47.16 2.94
N PRO A 453 6.58 48.38 3.24
CA PRO A 453 6.69 49.45 2.24
C PRO A 453 7.54 49.12 1.02
N ASP A 454 8.54 48.26 1.16
CA ASP A 454 9.41 47.78 0.09
C ASP A 454 8.76 46.71 -0.79
N GLY A 455 7.55 46.29 -0.48
CA GLY A 455 6.80 45.28 -1.22
C GLY A 455 7.03 43.84 -0.73
N THR A 456 7.85 43.64 0.27
CA THR A 456 7.99 42.32 0.90
C THR A 456 6.79 41.98 1.78
N VAL A 457 6.49 40.69 1.93
CA VAL A 457 5.48 40.18 2.87
C VAL A 457 6.21 39.43 3.98
N THR A 458 6.00 39.85 5.21
CA THR A 458 6.51 39.17 6.40
C THR A 458 5.37 38.62 7.23
N GLY A 459 5.58 37.52 7.92
CA GLY A 459 4.51 36.95 8.74
C GLY A 459 4.91 35.78 9.62
N GLN A 460 3.88 35.29 10.31
CA GLN A 460 3.93 34.06 11.11
C GLN A 460 2.99 33.04 10.47
N TYR A 461 3.46 31.81 10.37
CA TYR A 461 2.69 30.68 9.88
C TYR A 461 2.63 29.58 10.94
N GLN A 462 1.46 29.00 11.09
CA GLN A 462 1.20 27.86 11.95
C GLN A 462 0.52 26.77 11.14
N ASP A 463 1.04 25.55 11.27
CA ASP A 463 0.44 24.31 10.78
C ASP A 463 0.11 23.42 11.98
N GLN A 464 -1.13 22.95 12.09
CA GLN A 464 -1.58 22.09 13.17
C GLN A 464 -2.37 20.92 12.63
N ASP A 465 -1.96 19.73 13.03
CA ASP A 465 -2.59 18.46 12.71
C ASP A 465 -3.24 17.84 13.94
N GLU A 466 -4.36 17.12 13.73
CA GLU A 466 -5.09 16.35 14.72
C GLU A 466 -5.41 14.93 14.18
N GLY A 467 -5.68 14.00 15.08
CA GLY A 467 -6.02 12.63 14.71
C GLY A 467 -4.86 11.88 14.04
N LEU A 468 -5.17 11.15 12.99
CA LEU A 468 -4.16 10.37 12.23
C LEU A 468 -3.13 11.27 11.53
N LEU A 469 -3.51 12.50 11.13
CA LEU A 469 -2.58 13.47 10.55
C LEU A 469 -1.52 13.86 11.57
N ALA A 470 -1.89 14.15 12.83
CA ALA A 470 -0.94 14.46 13.90
C ALA A 470 0.02 13.29 14.18
N LEU A 471 -0.49 12.07 14.20
CA LEU A 471 0.33 10.88 14.38
C LEU A 471 1.39 10.76 13.26
N ASN A 472 0.96 10.88 12.00
CA ASN A 472 1.85 10.78 10.84
C ASN A 472 2.90 11.92 10.81
N ALA A 473 2.48 13.15 11.10
CA ALA A 473 3.37 14.30 11.14
C ALA A 473 4.45 14.13 12.23
N LYS A 474 4.06 13.66 13.41
CA LYS A 474 4.97 13.41 14.51
C LYS A 474 5.93 12.25 14.24
N GLU A 475 5.46 11.14 13.67
CA GLU A 475 6.34 10.03 13.24
C GLU A 475 7.38 10.51 12.21
N SER A 476 6.95 11.29 11.19
CA SER A 476 7.85 11.86 10.20
C SER A 476 8.87 12.84 10.80
N PHE A 477 8.45 13.64 11.77
CA PHE A 477 9.34 14.55 12.49
C PHE A 477 10.37 13.79 13.34
N ASP A 478 9.95 12.75 14.06
CA ASP A 478 10.84 11.93 14.90
C ASP A 478 11.86 11.14 14.09
N GLU A 479 11.44 10.67 12.89
CA GLU A 479 12.33 9.96 11.96
C GLU A 479 13.46 10.87 11.45
N ASN A 480 13.13 12.08 10.99
CA ASN A 480 14.11 13.05 10.49
C ASN A 480 13.59 14.50 10.60
N PRO A 481 13.90 15.20 11.72
CA PRO A 481 13.45 16.57 11.94
C PRO A 481 13.88 17.57 10.86
N ASP A 482 15.09 17.43 10.32
CA ASP A 482 15.60 18.35 9.31
C ASP A 482 14.91 18.14 7.95
N LYS A 483 14.69 16.90 7.56
CA LYS A 483 13.91 16.57 6.36
C LYS A 483 12.48 17.07 6.49
N TYR A 484 11.84 16.86 7.65
CA TYR A 484 10.49 17.35 7.95
C TYR A 484 10.39 18.87 7.79
N LYS A 485 11.33 19.63 8.37
CA LYS A 485 11.39 21.08 8.24
C LYS A 485 11.62 21.55 6.80
N LYS A 486 12.48 20.86 6.06
CA LYS A 486 12.78 21.18 4.67
C LYS A 486 11.57 21.04 3.75
N GLN A 487 10.64 20.12 4.04
CA GLN A 487 9.41 19.92 3.29
C GLN A 487 8.52 21.18 3.23
N TYR A 488 8.53 22.03 4.26
CA TYR A 488 7.78 23.30 4.24
C TYR A 488 8.24 24.21 3.11
N LYS A 489 9.56 24.38 2.92
CA LYS A 489 10.11 25.14 1.80
C LYS A 489 9.75 24.51 0.44
N GLU A 490 9.86 23.19 0.34
CA GLU A 490 9.57 22.46 -0.90
C GLU A 490 8.09 22.55 -1.28
N ASN A 491 7.19 22.42 -0.31
CA ASN A 491 5.74 22.43 -0.52
C ASN A 491 5.19 23.82 -0.86
N PHE A 492 5.73 24.88 -0.26
CA PHE A 492 5.17 26.23 -0.38
C PHE A 492 6.05 27.19 -1.18
N SER A 493 7.25 26.80 -1.58
CA SER A 493 8.24 27.64 -2.28
C SER A 493 8.54 28.95 -1.53
N VAL A 494 8.56 28.90 -0.18
CA VAL A 494 8.80 30.02 0.72
C VAL A 494 9.93 29.64 1.67
N ASP A 495 10.82 30.58 1.97
CA ASP A 495 11.83 30.41 3.00
C ASP A 495 11.22 30.68 4.38
N PHE A 496 11.23 29.63 5.22
CA PHE A 496 10.76 29.69 6.58
C PHE A 496 11.91 29.71 7.58
N ASP A 497 11.80 30.56 8.59
CA ASP A 497 12.74 30.69 9.69
C ASP A 497 12.08 30.29 11.02
N ASN A 498 12.92 29.96 12.02
CA ASN A 498 12.48 29.68 13.39
C ASN A 498 11.43 28.57 13.50
N ILE A 499 11.59 27.50 12.71
CA ILE A 499 10.63 26.38 12.70
C ILE A 499 10.69 25.64 14.04
N ASN A 500 9.57 25.67 14.78
CA ASN A 500 9.41 25.00 16.06
C ASN A 500 8.19 24.05 15.98
N SER A 501 8.44 22.74 16.14
CA SER A 501 7.43 21.70 16.07
C SER A 501 7.29 20.98 17.40
N ARG A 502 6.05 20.77 17.88
CA ARG A 502 5.77 20.13 19.17
C ARG A 502 4.41 19.48 19.22
N VAL A 503 4.27 18.48 20.08
CA VAL A 503 2.98 17.90 20.49
C VAL A 503 2.34 18.78 21.55
N LEU A 504 1.05 19.04 21.46
CA LEU A 504 0.25 19.73 22.47
C LEU A 504 -0.39 18.72 23.44
N GLU A 505 -0.97 19.20 24.55
CA GLU A 505 -1.59 18.37 25.60
C GLU A 505 -2.72 17.47 25.06
N GLY A 506 -3.53 17.95 24.08
CA GLY A 506 -4.58 17.18 23.42
C GLY A 506 -4.04 16.14 22.43
N GLY A 507 -2.74 16.22 22.10
CA GLY A 507 -2.04 15.31 21.18
C GLY A 507 -2.00 15.78 19.74
N GLU A 508 -2.43 17.00 19.50
CA GLU A 508 -2.24 17.70 18.24
C GLU A 508 -0.73 17.89 18.00
N PHE A 509 -0.32 17.90 16.74
CA PHE A 509 1.04 18.25 16.36
C PHE A 509 1.05 19.63 15.71
N ARG A 510 1.82 20.56 16.28
CA ARG A 510 1.87 21.95 15.81
C ARG A 510 3.29 22.33 15.41
N SER A 511 3.39 22.92 14.22
CA SER A 511 4.60 23.62 13.75
C SER A 511 4.32 25.11 13.62
N THR A 512 5.21 25.94 14.13
CA THR A 512 5.15 27.41 14.02
C THR A 512 6.44 27.92 13.41
N MET A 513 6.34 28.93 12.55
CA MET A 513 7.48 29.49 11.84
C MET A 513 7.23 30.92 11.38
N SER A 514 8.29 31.68 11.13
CA SER A 514 8.25 32.99 10.50
C SER A 514 8.64 32.90 9.03
N PHE A 515 8.22 33.86 8.23
CA PHE A 515 8.61 33.93 6.82
C PHE A 515 8.78 35.37 6.34
N THR A 516 9.60 35.52 5.31
CA THR A 516 9.76 36.77 4.52
C THR A 516 9.79 36.39 3.05
N SER A 517 8.99 37.06 2.23
CA SER A 517 8.92 36.81 0.79
C SER A 517 8.76 38.10 -0.01
N SER A 518 9.49 38.22 -1.12
CA SER A 518 9.37 39.33 -2.07
C SER A 518 8.49 39.03 -3.27
N ASN A 519 8.00 37.77 -3.39
CA ASN A 519 7.36 37.26 -4.60
C ASN A 519 5.84 37.05 -4.46
N MET A 520 5.21 37.61 -3.40
CA MET A 520 3.78 37.43 -3.14
C MET A 520 2.91 38.58 -3.64
N ILE A 521 3.52 39.65 -4.15
CA ILE A 521 2.84 40.87 -4.56
C ILE A 521 3.29 41.27 -5.96
N ASP A 522 2.33 41.44 -6.86
CA ASP A 522 2.54 42.07 -8.16
C ASP A 522 2.21 43.55 -8.09
N ASN A 523 3.13 44.44 -8.45
CA ASN A 523 2.94 45.87 -8.46
C ASN A 523 2.57 46.33 -9.86
N LEU A 524 1.35 46.81 -10.02
CA LEU A 524 0.81 47.36 -11.30
C LEU A 524 0.49 48.85 -11.13
N GLY A 525 1.50 49.70 -11.25
CA GLY A 525 1.38 51.15 -11.05
C GLY A 525 0.98 51.49 -9.62
N LYS A 526 -0.24 52.06 -9.43
CA LYS A 526 -0.76 52.37 -8.10
C LYS A 526 -1.42 51.16 -7.39
N ARG A 527 -1.56 50.03 -8.07
CA ARG A 527 -2.22 48.84 -7.53
C ARG A 527 -1.20 47.80 -7.10
N LYS A 528 -1.50 47.12 -6.01
CA LYS A 528 -0.85 45.90 -5.58
C LYS A 528 -1.84 44.74 -5.75
N ILE A 529 -1.42 43.70 -6.47
CA ILE A 529 -2.19 42.50 -6.69
C ILE A 529 -1.63 41.40 -5.82
N ILE A 530 -2.44 40.69 -5.07
CA ILE A 530 -2.02 39.66 -4.12
C ILE A 530 -3.07 38.56 -4.02
N ASN A 531 -2.63 37.30 -3.93
CA ASN A 531 -3.53 36.22 -3.56
C ASN A 531 -3.85 36.31 -2.06
N PRO A 532 -5.13 36.37 -1.65
CA PRO A 532 -5.49 36.54 -0.24
C PRO A 532 -5.18 35.31 0.63
N LEU A 533 -4.89 34.14 0.05
CA LEU A 533 -4.36 32.96 0.74
C LEU A 533 -2.81 32.92 0.77
N LEU A 534 -2.14 33.87 0.13
CA LEU A 534 -0.68 33.91 -0.02
C LEU A 534 -0.18 32.59 -0.64
N PHE A 535 0.79 31.94 0.00
CA PHE A 535 1.37 30.67 -0.42
C PHE A 535 0.49 29.43 -0.12
N LEU A 536 -0.63 29.60 0.60
CA LEU A 536 -1.54 28.50 0.96
C LEU A 536 -2.58 28.17 -0.13
N HIS A 537 -2.65 28.93 -1.22
CA HIS A 537 -3.58 28.67 -2.31
C HIS A 537 -3.28 27.34 -3.01
N GLN A 538 -4.32 26.70 -3.55
CA GLN A 538 -4.20 25.40 -4.23
C GLN A 538 -3.51 25.57 -5.59
N THR A 539 -2.34 24.98 -5.76
CA THR A 539 -1.57 25.03 -7.01
C THR A 539 -1.75 23.80 -7.89
N THR A 540 -2.23 22.69 -7.34
CA THR A 540 -2.41 21.42 -8.04
C THR A 540 -3.85 20.93 -7.94
N ASN A 541 -4.31 20.18 -8.94
CA ASN A 541 -5.59 19.48 -8.88
C ASN A 541 -5.32 17.99 -8.59
N ASP A 542 -5.66 17.54 -7.39
CA ASP A 542 -5.46 16.14 -7.00
C ASP A 542 -6.44 15.18 -7.67
N PHE A 543 -7.58 15.69 -8.19
CA PHE A 543 -8.62 14.94 -8.88
C PHE A 543 -8.63 15.27 -10.39
N ASP A 544 -7.48 15.11 -11.04
CA ASP A 544 -7.25 15.46 -12.45
C ASP A 544 -7.28 14.27 -13.42
N GLN A 545 -7.58 13.06 -12.91
CA GLN A 545 -7.61 11.84 -13.73
C GLN A 545 -8.54 12.03 -14.95
N GLN A 546 -8.00 11.78 -16.15
CA GLN A 546 -8.75 11.92 -17.42
C GLN A 546 -9.51 10.64 -17.77
N GLU A 547 -8.98 9.48 -17.39
CA GLU A 547 -9.62 8.19 -17.62
C GLU A 547 -10.71 7.95 -16.57
N GLU A 548 -11.69 7.11 -16.92
CA GLU A 548 -12.73 6.68 -15.98
C GLU A 548 -12.12 6.02 -14.75
N ARG A 549 -12.55 6.44 -13.57
CA ARG A 549 -12.16 5.87 -12.29
C ARG A 549 -12.61 4.41 -12.19
N LYS A 550 -11.71 3.52 -11.77
CA LYS A 550 -11.99 2.09 -11.64
C LYS A 550 -12.15 1.64 -10.19
N TYR A 551 -11.43 2.28 -9.27
CA TYR A 551 -11.29 1.83 -7.89
C TYR A 551 -11.94 2.81 -6.92
N MET A 552 -12.27 2.31 -5.73
CA MET A 552 -12.76 3.14 -4.62
C MET A 552 -11.77 4.27 -4.32
N ILE A 553 -12.31 5.37 -3.80
CA ILE A 553 -11.53 6.51 -3.32
C ILE A 553 -11.37 6.32 -1.82
N ASP A 554 -10.15 6.27 -1.32
CA ASP A 554 -9.85 5.98 0.08
C ASP A 554 -8.87 7.01 0.66
N PHE A 555 -9.32 7.73 1.69
CA PHE A 555 -8.57 8.75 2.43
C PHE A 555 -8.00 8.23 3.74
N ILE A 556 -8.24 6.96 4.08
CA ILE A 556 -7.90 6.32 5.35
C ILE A 556 -8.78 6.81 6.51
N SER A 557 -9.00 8.11 6.65
CA SER A 557 -9.88 8.72 7.66
C SER A 557 -10.74 9.83 7.04
N PRO A 558 -11.88 10.19 7.63
CA PRO A 558 -12.54 11.45 7.32
C PRO A 558 -11.58 12.62 7.55
N ILE A 559 -11.66 13.67 6.73
CA ILE A 559 -10.69 14.79 6.75
C ILE A 559 -11.43 16.12 6.73
N SER A 560 -11.02 17.03 7.63
CA SER A 560 -11.34 18.45 7.53
C SER A 560 -10.05 19.26 7.43
N LYS A 561 -10.02 20.22 6.50
CA LYS A 561 -8.88 21.12 6.32
C LYS A 561 -9.34 22.56 6.30
N THR A 562 -8.68 23.41 7.09
CA THR A 562 -8.98 24.85 7.19
C THR A 562 -7.71 25.66 6.94
N LYS A 563 -7.81 26.70 6.12
CA LYS A 563 -6.78 27.70 5.89
C LYS A 563 -7.31 29.06 6.36
N ILE A 564 -6.61 29.74 7.24
CA ILE A 564 -6.95 31.06 7.74
C ILE A 564 -5.78 32.00 7.47
N VAL A 565 -6.02 33.06 6.71
CA VAL A 565 -5.00 34.07 6.40
C VAL A 565 -5.50 35.45 6.79
N GLU A 566 -4.76 36.14 7.63
CA GLU A 566 -4.97 37.52 8.00
C GLU A 566 -3.84 38.38 7.39
N ILE A 567 -4.20 39.33 6.52
CA ILE A 567 -3.24 40.27 5.90
C ILE A 567 -3.52 41.67 6.40
N GLU A 568 -2.54 42.30 7.04
CA GLU A 568 -2.62 43.70 7.43
C GLU A 568 -2.52 44.63 6.20
N ILE A 569 -3.49 45.52 6.05
CA ILE A 569 -3.52 46.49 4.93
C ILE A 569 -2.44 47.53 5.17
N PRO A 570 -1.50 47.77 4.21
CA PRO A 570 -0.45 48.76 4.37
C PRO A 570 -1.02 50.18 4.55
N GLU A 571 -0.32 50.99 5.35
CA GLU A 571 -0.68 52.39 5.48
C GLU A 571 -0.68 53.12 4.12
N GLY A 572 -1.67 53.96 3.89
CA GLY A 572 -1.85 54.67 2.61
C GLY A 572 -2.48 53.87 1.49
N TYR A 573 -2.93 52.64 1.78
CA TYR A 573 -3.65 51.80 0.82
C TYR A 573 -5.09 51.53 1.26
N GLU A 574 -5.95 51.26 0.28
CA GLU A 574 -7.31 50.77 0.51
C GLU A 574 -7.61 49.57 -0.38
N VAL A 575 -8.61 48.78 0.01
CA VAL A 575 -9.06 47.62 -0.74
C VAL A 575 -9.86 48.11 -1.94
N ALA A 576 -9.42 47.78 -3.15
CA ALA A 576 -10.14 48.10 -4.40
C ALA A 576 -11.05 46.95 -4.81
N ASP A 577 -10.55 45.70 -4.79
CA ASP A 577 -11.31 44.53 -5.17
C ASP A 577 -11.01 43.36 -4.21
N LEU A 578 -12.03 42.58 -3.89
CA LEU A 578 -11.93 41.31 -3.16
C LEU A 578 -12.53 40.15 -3.94
N PRO A 579 -11.98 38.94 -3.83
CA PRO A 579 -12.61 37.73 -4.31
C PRO A 579 -14.02 37.52 -3.77
N LYS A 580 -14.88 36.86 -4.56
CA LYS A 580 -16.23 36.51 -4.11
C LYS A 580 -16.21 35.28 -3.25
N SER A 581 -16.94 35.32 -2.15
CA SER A 581 -17.17 34.15 -1.31
C SER A 581 -17.88 33.03 -2.07
N LYS A 582 -17.54 31.79 -1.78
CA LYS A 582 -18.09 30.60 -2.42
C LYS A 582 -18.44 29.55 -1.37
N LYS A 583 -19.57 28.87 -1.57
CA LYS A 583 -19.93 27.67 -0.78
C LYS A 583 -20.52 26.63 -1.70
N ILE A 584 -20.08 25.38 -1.56
CA ILE A 584 -20.61 24.23 -2.26
C ILE A 584 -20.67 23.03 -1.30
N VAL A 585 -21.69 22.23 -1.44
CA VAL A 585 -21.89 21.01 -0.65
C VAL A 585 -22.61 20.00 -1.52
N THR A 586 -22.24 18.73 -1.43
CA THR A 586 -22.97 17.63 -2.08
C THR A 586 -24.35 17.46 -1.43
N GLU A 587 -25.34 16.90 -2.16
CA GLU A 587 -26.71 16.73 -1.68
C GLU A 587 -26.79 15.90 -0.40
N ASP A 588 -25.96 14.88 -0.28
CA ASP A 588 -25.80 14.00 0.89
C ASP A 588 -24.95 14.60 2.01
N LYS A 589 -24.36 15.77 1.79
CA LYS A 589 -23.45 16.50 2.71
C LYS A 589 -22.14 15.76 3.01
N GLU A 590 -21.75 14.80 2.21
CA GLU A 590 -20.52 14.04 2.37
C GLU A 590 -19.27 14.88 2.06
N ILE A 591 -19.37 15.83 1.12
CA ILE A 591 -18.26 16.71 0.76
C ILE A 591 -18.74 18.14 0.79
N SER A 592 -18.02 19.00 1.47
CA SER A 592 -18.33 20.43 1.51
C SER A 592 -17.07 21.28 1.34
N TYR A 593 -17.26 22.47 0.76
CA TYR A 593 -16.23 23.50 0.64
C TYR A 593 -16.83 24.88 0.88
N SER A 594 -16.10 25.73 1.59
CA SER A 594 -16.41 27.15 1.75
C SER A 594 -15.15 28.00 1.62
N TYR A 595 -15.32 29.15 0.97
CA TYR A 595 -14.30 30.18 0.80
C TYR A 595 -14.90 31.54 1.11
N THR A 596 -14.31 32.27 2.04
CA THR A 596 -14.74 33.61 2.43
C THR A 596 -13.56 34.55 2.45
N VAL A 597 -13.74 35.77 1.94
CA VAL A 597 -12.78 36.87 2.01
C VAL A 597 -13.50 38.11 2.48
N GLU A 598 -13.09 38.63 3.62
CA GLU A 598 -13.74 39.79 4.26
C GLU A 598 -12.70 40.82 4.71
N ARG A 599 -13.08 42.09 4.60
CA ARG A 599 -12.34 43.17 5.28
C ARG A 599 -12.83 43.28 6.70
N LYS A 600 -11.92 43.21 7.66
CA LYS A 600 -12.16 43.46 9.10
C LYS A 600 -11.23 44.56 9.57
N GLU A 601 -11.77 45.78 9.74
CA GLU A 601 -11.00 46.98 10.10
C GLU A 601 -9.82 47.23 9.15
N ASN A 602 -8.59 47.07 9.64
CA ASN A 602 -7.33 47.22 8.87
C ASN A 602 -6.75 45.91 8.37
N ARG A 603 -7.56 44.86 8.28
CA ARG A 603 -7.10 43.53 7.82
C ARG A 603 -8.04 42.94 6.77
N ILE A 604 -7.47 42.09 5.92
CA ILE A 604 -8.21 41.15 5.10
C ILE A 604 -8.12 39.79 5.80
N VAL A 605 -9.26 39.17 6.04
CA VAL A 605 -9.36 37.82 6.61
C VAL A 605 -9.92 36.89 5.55
N THR A 606 -9.16 35.87 5.22
CA THR A 606 -9.55 34.84 4.27
C THR A 606 -9.64 33.49 4.97
N ILE A 607 -10.75 32.79 4.77
CA ILE A 607 -10.96 31.44 5.29
C ILE A 607 -11.33 30.53 4.13
N SER A 608 -10.57 29.46 3.95
CA SER A 608 -10.88 28.36 3.03
C SER A 608 -10.99 27.09 3.83
N GLU A 609 -12.10 26.38 3.71
CA GLU A 609 -12.37 25.15 4.45
C GLU A 609 -12.97 24.10 3.54
N TYR A 610 -12.46 22.85 3.60
CA TYR A 610 -13.16 21.71 3.03
C TYR A 610 -13.28 20.58 4.04
N LYS A 611 -14.35 19.78 3.87
CA LYS A 611 -14.62 18.58 4.67
C LYS A 611 -14.98 17.42 3.77
N ILE A 612 -14.39 16.26 4.08
CA ILE A 612 -14.71 14.94 3.52
C ILE A 612 -15.18 14.09 4.71
N ALA A 613 -16.49 13.75 4.73
CA ALA A 613 -17.13 13.19 5.91
C ALA A 613 -16.87 11.70 6.12
N SER A 614 -16.52 10.97 5.07
CA SER A 614 -16.25 9.53 5.12
C SER A 614 -14.81 9.22 4.74
N ALA A 615 -14.27 8.10 5.23
CA ALA A 615 -12.91 7.65 4.91
C ALA A 615 -12.82 7.10 3.47
N ASP A 616 -13.90 6.51 2.97
CA ASP A 616 -13.93 5.83 1.67
C ASP A 616 -15.23 6.15 0.92
N TYR A 617 -15.10 6.20 -0.42
CA TYR A 617 -16.20 6.47 -1.34
C TYR A 617 -16.18 5.51 -2.52
N PRO A 618 -17.36 5.10 -3.04
CA PRO A 618 -17.41 4.37 -4.30
C PRO A 618 -16.87 5.24 -5.44
N LYS A 619 -16.35 4.59 -6.49
CA LYS A 619 -15.74 5.26 -7.64
C LYS A 619 -16.65 6.29 -8.31
N GLU A 620 -17.96 6.12 -8.21
CA GLU A 620 -19.01 6.99 -8.77
C GLU A 620 -18.99 8.39 -8.14
N TYR A 621 -18.37 8.58 -6.98
CA TYR A 621 -18.15 9.90 -6.35
C TYR A 621 -17.03 10.72 -7.01
N TYR A 622 -16.18 10.10 -7.84
CA TYR A 622 -15.03 10.79 -8.42
C TYR A 622 -15.40 12.07 -9.20
N PRO A 623 -16.49 12.12 -9.99
CA PRO A 623 -16.93 13.36 -10.64
C PRO A 623 -17.27 14.49 -9.65
N ALA A 624 -17.85 14.18 -8.49
CA ALA A 624 -18.16 15.17 -7.45
C ALA A 624 -16.87 15.73 -6.85
N PHE A 625 -15.88 14.88 -6.52
CA PHE A 625 -14.56 15.34 -6.10
C PHE A 625 -13.90 16.23 -7.15
N LYS A 626 -13.90 15.81 -8.41
CA LYS A 626 -13.33 16.59 -9.52
C LYS A 626 -13.97 17.97 -9.63
N GLN A 627 -15.31 18.06 -9.51
CA GLN A 627 -16.04 19.32 -9.56
C GLN A 627 -15.71 20.23 -8.36
N ILE A 628 -15.69 19.67 -7.14
CA ILE A 628 -15.40 20.45 -5.92
C ILE A 628 -13.95 20.92 -5.94
N TRP A 629 -12.98 20.08 -6.32
CA TRP A 629 -11.57 20.48 -6.44
C TRP A 629 -11.34 21.56 -7.48
N LYS A 630 -12.11 21.53 -8.58
CA LYS A 630 -12.12 22.65 -9.53
C LYS A 630 -12.62 23.95 -8.90
N VAL A 631 -13.71 23.88 -8.12
CA VAL A 631 -14.23 25.06 -7.40
C VAL A 631 -13.23 25.56 -6.37
N ILE A 632 -12.53 24.66 -5.64
CA ILE A 632 -11.46 25.02 -4.72
C ILE A 632 -10.35 25.77 -5.47
N SER A 633 -9.84 25.18 -6.55
CA SER A 633 -8.78 25.80 -7.36
C SER A 633 -9.21 27.16 -7.93
N ASP A 634 -10.40 27.24 -8.52
CA ASP A 634 -10.92 28.49 -9.10
C ASP A 634 -11.13 29.58 -8.03
N SER A 635 -11.50 29.22 -6.80
CA SER A 635 -11.71 30.16 -5.70
C SER A 635 -10.41 30.62 -5.06
N GLU A 636 -9.51 29.68 -4.74
CA GLU A 636 -8.26 29.95 -4.04
C GLU A 636 -7.21 30.66 -4.92
N ASN A 637 -7.33 30.60 -6.25
CA ASN A 637 -6.44 31.31 -7.18
C ASN A 637 -6.96 32.71 -7.56
N GLN A 638 -8.08 33.17 -6.99
CA GLN A 638 -8.50 34.55 -7.16
C GLN A 638 -7.56 35.52 -6.43
N VAL A 639 -7.39 36.67 -7.00
CA VAL A 639 -6.54 37.72 -6.42
C VAL A 639 -7.39 38.89 -5.91
N MET A 640 -6.89 39.58 -4.90
CA MET A 640 -7.40 40.88 -4.45
C MET A 640 -6.51 42.01 -4.94
N SER A 641 -7.05 43.23 -5.00
CA SER A 641 -6.25 44.41 -5.30
C SER A 641 -6.36 45.48 -4.21
N LEU A 642 -5.21 46.06 -3.88
CA LEU A 642 -5.06 47.23 -3.01
C LEU A 642 -4.65 48.40 -3.90
N ILE A 643 -5.24 49.61 -3.67
CA ILE A 643 -4.89 50.82 -4.39
C ILE A 643 -4.31 51.84 -3.44
N LYS A 644 -3.28 52.58 -3.87
CA LYS A 644 -2.69 53.68 -3.10
C LYS A 644 -3.65 54.85 -3.07
N LYS A 645 -3.96 55.38 -1.89
CA LYS A 645 -4.80 56.57 -1.66
C LYS A 645 -4.17 57.83 -2.25
#